data_b3df4e7e514496ad7bbbf2a85ec7f962
#
_entry.id   b3df4e7e514496ad7bbbf2a85ec7f962
#
_cell.length_a   1.000
_cell.length_b   1.000
_cell.length_c   1.000
_cell.angle_alpha   90.00
_cell.angle_beta   90.00
_cell.angle_gamma   90.00
#
_symmetry.space_group_name_H-M   'P 1'
#
loop_
_entity.id
_entity.type
_entity.pdbx_description
1 polymer ?
#
loop_
_entity_poly.entity_id
_entity_poly.type
_entity_poly.pdbx_seq_one_letter_code
_entity_poly.pdbx_strand_id
1 'polypeptide(L)'
;MDLGQGWAGGRGYRRGLARAGACAAAFSLTAALLTAAPAGAAATAAAFTAAPGGTLGRSQVAKICAEPSSGAVLTTGSHRAPAAAPAAAIRVDQVGYPSGAAKLAEIMTKAKPHGELPGGGLPGGGLHWVVVRAGSCAVAASGVARQDLGSWSKRYGWVWAARFTGVQAPGRYRVGILGDASAASPWFTIGPAAQLYARPLANALYFYENERDGPDFTHTPLRNAPGHLNDLNAMTYRSPPVDGDGDFKGSLARYATGVRINASGGWFDAGDYLHFVETTSYTEAILLQGIASFPGQMGSGAGAGARSAGFNGADFTGEARFGLDFLQRMWDQRTRTLYYQVGTGEANNYYIGDHDIWRLPQADDHYQGSNPRYAYIRHPPVFRAGKPGAPISPNLAGRLAADFALCYQVFRHSDPGYAGTCLREAETVYAHAGTHWKGQLLTALPWDFYPETSWRDDMTLGAAELARALQEAGASPGSLPAGLPVRSAATYLRVAAGWASAWVHSKQALSDTLNLYDVSALADYELDLALGRQPVPGLAITRAQLAGNLRGQIEKGIATAARDPFGFGFAWDQWDTTTHGAGLTVMADEYDALAGRPVYAAWAQRWLDDILGSNAWGVSLIVGDGTVYPDCMQHQVANLAGSLDGQPPVLAGATVEGPNSFAATGTVANMRPCAASGPRDVAYAAFDGQHAVFADNVQSYSTVEPAIDLTALTPLAFAWQQNAARTTHPLDQRAAHPGQLPDLTPPRPGVP
;
A
#
# COMPACT_ATOMS: atom_id res chain seq x y z
N MET A 1 40.69 26.09 0.36
CA MET A 1 39.99 26.40 1.58
C MET A 1 39.54 25.08 2.14
N ASP A 2 40.05 24.75 3.29
CA ASP A 2 39.96 23.47 3.98
C ASP A 2 38.50 23.07 4.27
N LEU A 3 38.09 21.95 3.74
CA LEU A 3 36.87 21.22 4.16
C LEU A 3 37.29 19.86 4.74
N GLY A 4 38.00 19.94 5.85
CA GLY A 4 38.27 18.80 6.68
C GLY A 4 37.50 18.92 7.98
N GLN A 5 36.31 18.38 8.05
CA GLN A 5 35.70 17.91 9.29
C GLN A 5 34.61 16.86 8.97
N GLY A 6 34.90 15.70 9.34
CA GLY A 6 34.32 14.46 9.75
C GLY A 6 32.78 14.27 9.58
N TRP A 7 32.42 13.48 8.65
CA TRP A 7 31.14 12.82 8.58
C TRP A 7 31.15 11.57 9.50
N ALA A 8 30.57 11.72 10.66
CA ALA A 8 30.17 10.60 11.52
C ALA A 8 28.64 10.60 11.59
N GLY A 9 27.97 10.21 10.49
CA GLY A 9 26.52 10.21 10.37
C GLY A 9 25.92 8.92 9.80
N GLY A 10 26.73 8.03 9.27
CA GLY A 10 26.28 6.79 8.64
C GLY A 10 26.12 5.58 9.56
N ARG A 11 25.82 5.73 10.84
CA ARG A 11 25.72 4.60 11.79
C ARG A 11 24.32 4.31 12.33
N GLY A 12 23.27 4.73 11.65
CA GLY A 12 21.88 4.55 12.07
C GLY A 12 21.16 3.33 11.48
N TYR A 13 21.57 2.83 10.36
CA TYR A 13 20.85 1.81 9.58
C TYR A 13 20.84 0.37 10.18
N ARG A 14 21.61 0.08 11.22
CA ARG A 14 21.88 -1.28 11.64
C ARG A 14 21.71 -1.59 13.11
N ARG A 15 20.56 -1.37 13.72
CA ARG A 15 20.30 -1.98 15.05
C ARG A 15 18.84 -2.40 15.28
N GLY A 16 18.18 -3.00 14.30
CA GLY A 16 16.80 -3.50 14.43
C GLY A 16 16.60 -5.01 14.25
N LEU A 17 17.53 -5.69 13.60
CA LEU A 17 17.34 -7.08 13.18
C LEU A 17 18.20 -8.08 13.98
N ALA A 18 18.17 -8.05 15.29
CA ALA A 18 18.73 -9.14 16.08
C ALA A 18 17.97 -9.35 17.38
N ARG A 19 17.26 -10.47 17.44
CA ARG A 19 16.66 -11.15 18.59
C ARG A 19 15.15 -11.02 18.79
N ALA A 20 14.39 -11.75 17.98
CA ALA A 20 13.17 -12.39 18.47
C ALA A 20 13.54 -13.78 18.98
N GLY A 21 13.93 -13.86 20.23
CA GLY A 21 14.12 -15.11 20.95
C GLY A 21 12.76 -15.64 21.40
N ALA A 22 12.47 -16.89 21.03
CA ALA A 22 11.29 -17.61 21.43
C ALA A 22 11.14 -17.68 22.95
N CYS A 23 10.02 -17.17 23.47
CA CYS A 23 9.47 -17.60 24.76
C CYS A 23 8.08 -18.18 24.49
N ALA A 24 8.01 -19.52 24.48
CA ALA A 24 6.76 -20.24 24.53
C ALA A 24 6.22 -20.17 25.97
N ALA A 25 5.12 -19.47 26.18
CA ALA A 25 4.32 -19.58 27.39
C ALA A 25 2.90 -19.99 26.98
N ALA A 26 2.55 -21.20 27.38
CA ALA A 26 1.20 -21.74 27.24
C ALA A 26 0.27 -20.98 28.21
N PHE A 27 -0.75 -20.33 27.67
CA PHE A 27 -1.89 -19.87 28.45
C PHE A 27 -3.20 -20.39 27.84
N SER A 28 -3.96 -21.05 28.68
CA SER A 28 -5.28 -21.58 28.39
C SER A 28 -6.26 -20.43 28.13
N LEU A 29 -6.88 -20.40 26.95
CA LEU A 29 -7.96 -19.47 26.61
C LEU A 29 -9.30 -20.04 27.03
N THR A 30 -9.98 -19.34 27.90
CA THR A 30 -11.42 -19.48 28.11
C THR A 30 -12.14 -18.57 27.10
N ALA A 31 -12.76 -19.14 26.08
CA ALA A 31 -13.52 -18.43 25.08
C ALA A 31 -14.89 -18.02 25.63
N ALA A 32 -15.15 -16.72 25.68
CA ALA A 32 -16.49 -16.19 25.89
C ALA A 32 -17.21 -16.06 24.55
N LEU A 33 -18.23 -16.89 24.35
CA LEU A 33 -19.13 -16.84 23.19
C LEU A 33 -19.99 -15.57 23.22
N LEU A 34 -19.84 -14.72 22.22
CA LEU A 34 -20.82 -13.71 21.84
C LEU A 34 -21.75 -14.32 20.78
N THR A 35 -22.93 -14.73 21.18
CA THR A 35 -24.01 -15.16 20.29
C THR A 35 -24.60 -13.94 19.58
N ALA A 36 -24.51 -13.90 18.26
CA ALA A 36 -25.24 -12.97 17.42
C ALA A 36 -26.68 -13.45 17.24
N ALA A 37 -27.65 -12.66 17.64
CA ALA A 37 -29.07 -12.88 17.36
C ALA A 37 -29.44 -12.34 15.97
N PRO A 38 -30.39 -12.97 15.25
CA PRO A 38 -30.77 -12.54 13.91
C PRO A 38 -31.56 -11.24 13.94
N ALA A 39 -31.15 -10.27 13.13
CA ALA A 39 -31.84 -9.01 12.94
C ALA A 39 -32.99 -9.18 11.93
N GLY A 40 -34.18 -9.24 12.43
CA GLY A 40 -35.42 -9.03 11.68
C GLY A 40 -36.27 -8.04 12.44
N ALA A 41 -36.18 -6.76 12.12
CA ALA A 41 -37.18 -5.77 12.48
C ALA A 41 -37.03 -4.55 11.56
N ALA A 42 -38.05 -4.33 10.73
CA ALA A 42 -38.24 -3.11 9.99
C ALA A 42 -38.35 -1.93 10.96
N ALA A 43 -37.36 -1.02 10.92
CA ALA A 43 -37.43 0.21 11.68
C ALA A 43 -38.32 1.18 10.95
N THR A 44 -39.55 1.33 11.41
CA THR A 44 -40.42 2.50 11.16
C THR A 44 -39.68 3.76 11.60
N ALA A 45 -39.66 4.77 10.72
CA ALA A 45 -39.12 6.09 11.01
C ALA A 45 -39.88 6.69 12.21
N ALA A 46 -39.32 6.53 13.41
CA ALA A 46 -39.81 7.25 14.58
C ALA A 46 -39.35 8.70 14.46
N ALA A 47 -40.30 9.60 14.34
CA ALA A 47 -40.09 11.03 14.48
C ALA A 47 -39.35 11.31 15.80
N PHE A 48 -38.19 11.93 15.69
CA PHE A 48 -37.38 12.34 16.83
C PHE A 48 -38.16 13.33 17.68
N THR A 49 -38.72 12.86 18.78
CA THR A 49 -39.10 13.75 19.86
C THR A 49 -37.85 14.34 20.46
N ALA A 50 -37.72 15.65 20.40
CA ALA A 50 -36.58 16.39 20.92
C ALA A 50 -36.24 15.93 22.34
N ALA A 51 -35.06 15.39 22.53
CA ALA A 51 -34.45 15.29 23.84
C ALA A 51 -34.43 16.70 24.47
N PRO A 52 -34.52 16.85 25.80
CA PRO A 52 -34.56 18.15 26.45
C PRO A 52 -33.22 18.86 26.30
N GLY A 53 -33.03 19.47 25.13
CA GLY A 53 -31.86 20.25 24.78
C GLY A 53 -32.14 21.71 25.12
N GLY A 54 -31.76 22.12 26.30
CA GLY A 54 -31.67 23.53 26.63
C GLY A 54 -30.79 24.28 25.63
N THR A 55 -30.85 25.61 25.63
CA THR A 55 -30.11 26.57 24.80
C THR A 55 -28.60 26.26 24.66
N LEU A 56 -27.97 25.55 25.61
CA LEU A 56 -26.58 25.08 25.60
C LEU A 56 -26.28 24.12 24.44
N GLY A 57 -27.14 23.17 24.14
CA GLY A 57 -26.87 22.18 23.08
C GLY A 57 -26.81 22.77 21.66
N ARG A 58 -27.66 23.76 21.37
CA ARG A 58 -27.69 24.47 20.06
C ARG A 58 -26.40 25.29 19.83
N SER A 59 -25.97 26.01 20.88
CA SER A 59 -24.73 26.80 20.82
C SER A 59 -23.48 25.92 20.58
N GLN A 60 -23.42 24.76 21.22
CA GLN A 60 -22.28 23.81 21.05
C GLN A 60 -22.30 23.19 19.65
N VAL A 61 -23.44 22.77 19.14
CA VAL A 61 -23.56 22.25 17.76
C VAL A 61 -23.16 23.34 16.76
N ALA A 62 -23.57 24.59 16.94
CA ALA A 62 -23.14 25.68 16.09
C ALA A 62 -21.62 25.91 16.13
N LYS A 63 -20.99 25.80 17.29
CA LYS A 63 -19.54 25.87 17.43
C LYS A 63 -18.84 24.70 16.70
N ILE A 64 -19.27 23.46 16.92
CA ILE A 64 -18.75 22.28 16.19
C ILE A 64 -18.84 22.49 14.69
N CYS A 65 -19.93 23.05 14.20
CA CYS A 65 -20.14 23.30 12.77
C CYS A 65 -19.28 24.46 12.23
N ALA A 66 -19.10 25.52 13.02
CA ALA A 66 -18.36 26.72 12.60
C ALA A 66 -16.85 26.62 12.77
N GLU A 67 -16.37 25.71 13.62
CA GLU A 67 -14.93 25.56 13.81
C GLU A 67 -14.25 25.18 12.49
N PRO A 68 -13.18 25.88 12.11
CA PRO A 68 -12.22 25.34 11.18
C PRO A 68 -11.79 23.97 11.73
N SER A 69 -11.57 22.98 10.87
CA SER A 69 -11.24 21.60 11.26
C SER A 69 -10.16 21.59 12.36
N SER A 70 -10.56 21.55 13.62
CA SER A 70 -9.65 21.72 14.78
C SER A 70 -8.99 20.40 15.21
N GLY A 71 -9.36 19.29 14.57
CA GLY A 71 -8.47 18.16 14.40
C GLY A 71 -7.35 18.50 13.42
N ALA A 72 -7.56 19.47 12.57
CA ALA A 72 -6.55 20.18 11.83
C ALA A 72 -5.80 21.12 12.78
N VAL A 73 -4.93 20.55 13.52
CA VAL A 73 -3.70 21.22 13.92
C VAL A 73 -2.99 21.76 12.66
N LEU A 74 -3.42 21.33 11.51
CA LEU A 74 -2.81 21.53 10.20
C LEU A 74 -3.88 21.88 9.17
N THR A 75 -4.52 23.05 9.30
CA THR A 75 -5.19 23.66 8.15
C THR A 75 -4.12 24.25 7.24
N THR A 76 -4.22 23.93 5.97
CA THR A 76 -3.57 24.61 4.87
C THR A 76 -3.37 26.10 5.20
N GLY A 77 -2.12 26.52 5.43
CA GLY A 77 -1.73 27.93 5.59
C GLY A 77 -1.54 28.47 7.01
N SER A 78 -1.81 27.74 8.10
CA SER A 78 -1.45 28.20 9.45
C SER A 78 -0.90 27.06 10.29
N HIS A 79 0.34 26.74 10.06
CA HIS A 79 1.12 25.68 10.70
C HIS A 79 1.61 26.08 12.09
N ARG A 80 0.70 26.34 13.01
CA ARG A 80 1.08 26.52 14.40
C ARG A 80 0.89 25.21 15.12
N ALA A 81 1.99 24.55 15.50
CA ALA A 81 1.94 23.41 16.40
C ALA A 81 1.03 23.74 17.59
N PRO A 82 0.12 22.86 18.03
CA PRO A 82 -0.66 23.13 19.20
C PRO A 82 0.30 23.31 20.38
N ALA A 83 0.15 24.40 21.10
CA ALA A 83 0.95 24.70 22.28
C ALA A 83 0.86 23.59 23.35
N ALA A 84 -0.18 22.76 23.30
CA ALA A 84 -0.37 21.55 24.10
C ALA A 84 -1.27 20.55 23.37
N ALA A 85 -1.01 19.24 23.54
CA ALA A 85 -1.89 18.19 23.07
C ALA A 85 -3.32 18.39 23.62
N PRO A 86 -4.38 18.25 22.79
CA PRO A 86 -5.76 18.48 23.23
C PRO A 86 -6.21 17.49 24.32
N ALA A 87 -7.21 17.85 25.10
CA ALA A 87 -7.79 16.97 26.11
C ALA A 87 -8.49 15.76 25.50
N ALA A 88 -9.06 15.95 24.30
CA ALA A 88 -9.67 14.90 23.48
C ALA A 88 -9.34 15.11 22.01
N ALA A 89 -9.26 14.03 21.25
CA ALA A 89 -9.04 14.02 19.80
C ALA A 89 -9.99 13.02 19.14
N ILE A 90 -10.60 13.39 18.01
CA ILE A 90 -11.55 12.56 17.27
C ILE A 90 -10.90 12.12 15.97
N ARG A 91 -10.94 10.82 15.71
CA ARG A 91 -10.33 10.15 14.54
C ARG A 91 -11.43 9.59 13.65
N VAL A 92 -11.29 9.81 12.35
CA VAL A 92 -12.25 9.41 11.32
C VAL A 92 -11.50 9.12 10.02
N ASP A 93 -12.04 8.27 9.17
CA ASP A 93 -11.66 8.26 7.75
C ASP A 93 -11.95 9.64 7.15
N GLN A 94 -10.92 10.29 6.60
CA GLN A 94 -11.01 11.65 6.09
C GLN A 94 -11.46 11.72 4.62
N VAL A 95 -11.33 10.63 3.87
CA VAL A 95 -11.96 10.46 2.56
C VAL A 95 -13.46 10.29 2.76
N GLY A 96 -13.84 9.38 3.65
CA GLY A 96 -15.19 9.18 4.11
C GLY A 96 -15.68 7.75 4.01
N TYR A 97 -16.97 7.58 4.23
CA TYR A 97 -17.58 6.27 4.40
C TYR A 97 -18.61 5.98 3.30
N PRO A 98 -18.60 4.78 2.69
CA PRO A 98 -19.71 4.33 1.87
C PRO A 98 -21.04 4.41 2.62
N SER A 99 -22.12 4.80 1.94
CA SER A 99 -23.44 5.01 2.58
C SER A 99 -23.91 3.81 3.39
N GLY A 100 -23.70 2.59 2.89
CA GLY A 100 -24.11 1.34 3.54
C GLY A 100 -23.10 0.73 4.51
N ALA A 101 -21.86 1.23 4.54
CA ALA A 101 -20.80 0.65 5.37
C ALA A 101 -20.98 0.95 6.86
N ALA A 102 -20.31 0.17 7.71
CA ALA A 102 -20.13 0.50 9.11
C ALA A 102 -19.36 1.83 9.25
N LYS A 103 -19.73 2.66 10.22
CA LYS A 103 -19.11 3.97 10.45
C LYS A 103 -18.77 4.12 11.92
N LEU A 104 -17.49 4.38 12.17
CA LEU A 104 -16.95 4.54 13.50
C LEU A 104 -16.06 5.79 13.54
N ALA A 105 -16.12 6.52 14.63
CA ALA A 105 -15.11 7.48 15.02
C ALA A 105 -14.52 7.05 16.35
N GLU A 106 -13.21 7.12 16.47
CA GLU A 106 -12.47 6.92 17.71
C GLU A 106 -12.28 8.26 18.41
N ILE A 107 -12.56 8.28 19.70
CA ILE A 107 -12.38 9.45 20.54
C ILE A 107 -11.32 9.15 21.58
N MET A 108 -10.14 9.70 21.39
CA MET A 108 -9.04 9.60 22.36
C MET A 108 -9.21 10.62 23.47
N THR A 109 -9.05 10.24 24.74
CA THR A 109 -9.12 11.17 25.88
C THR A 109 -7.98 10.97 26.84
N LYS A 110 -7.50 12.09 27.44
CA LYS A 110 -6.45 12.07 28.47
C LYS A 110 -6.97 11.60 29.82
N ALA A 111 -8.22 11.87 30.12
CA ALA A 111 -8.87 11.46 31.35
C ALA A 111 -10.09 10.60 31.06
N LYS A 112 -10.39 9.67 31.95
CA LYS A 112 -11.65 8.95 31.90
C LYS A 112 -12.79 9.95 32.17
N PRO A 113 -13.82 9.99 31.32
CA PRO A 113 -14.95 10.84 31.56
C PRO A 113 -15.65 10.43 32.87
N HIS A 114 -15.48 11.20 33.90
CA HIS A 114 -16.33 11.13 35.07
C HIS A 114 -17.57 11.96 34.72
N GLY A 115 -18.78 11.50 34.98
CA GLY A 115 -20.07 12.02 34.57
C GLY A 115 -20.36 13.52 34.66
N GLU A 116 -19.36 14.38 34.83
CA GLU A 116 -19.42 15.83 34.79
C GLU A 116 -18.33 16.35 33.85
N LEU A 117 -18.72 16.66 32.61
CA LEU A 117 -17.94 17.58 31.81
C LEU A 117 -18.07 18.99 32.41
N PRO A 118 -17.05 19.87 32.36
CA PRO A 118 -17.16 21.26 32.76
C PRO A 118 -18.31 21.93 31.95
N GLY A 119 -19.46 22.17 32.57
CA GLY A 119 -20.62 22.71 31.89
C GLY A 119 -21.94 21.97 32.14
N GLY A 120 -22.00 21.01 33.05
CA GLY A 120 -23.22 20.31 33.44
C GLY A 120 -23.34 18.94 32.77
N GLY A 121 -22.97 17.90 33.49
CA GLY A 121 -23.06 16.52 33.06
C GLY A 121 -24.51 16.08 32.85
N LEU A 122 -24.78 15.45 31.71
CA LEU A 122 -25.99 14.68 31.51
C LEU A 122 -25.89 13.38 32.34
N PRO A 123 -26.96 12.92 32.99
CA PRO A 123 -26.93 11.73 33.83
C PRO A 123 -26.51 10.51 33.00
N GLY A 124 -25.48 9.78 33.45
CA GLY A 124 -25.22 8.45 32.91
C GLY A 124 -23.83 8.08 32.44
N GLY A 125 -22.78 8.85 32.73
CA GLY A 125 -21.36 8.51 32.46
C GLY A 125 -21.08 8.16 30.97
N GLY A 126 -20.13 8.84 30.33
CA GLY A 126 -19.73 8.63 28.94
C GLY A 126 -19.55 9.93 28.17
N LEU A 127 -18.99 9.83 26.94
CA LEU A 127 -18.80 10.97 26.04
C LEU A 127 -20.02 11.17 25.15
N HIS A 128 -20.66 12.32 25.26
CA HIS A 128 -21.76 12.72 24.36
C HIS A 128 -21.20 13.23 23.05
N TRP A 129 -21.56 12.60 21.96
CA TRP A 129 -21.11 12.98 20.62
C TRP A 129 -22.30 13.30 19.69
N VAL A 130 -22.02 14.08 18.67
CA VAL A 130 -22.95 14.42 17.58
C VAL A 130 -22.25 14.27 16.24
N VAL A 131 -23.01 13.89 15.21
CA VAL A 131 -22.64 14.02 13.81
C VAL A 131 -23.43 15.16 13.21
N VAL A 132 -22.73 16.16 12.67
CA VAL A 132 -23.36 17.33 12.05
C VAL A 132 -23.12 17.36 10.55
N ARG A 133 -24.13 17.80 9.80
CA ARG A 133 -24.08 17.93 8.35
C ARG A 133 -23.55 19.32 7.97
N ALA A 134 -22.62 19.39 7.03
CA ALA A 134 -22.10 20.64 6.50
C ALA A 134 -23.21 21.50 5.86
N GLY A 135 -23.03 22.80 5.91
CA GLY A 135 -23.95 23.81 5.36
C GLY A 135 -25.19 24.04 6.21
N SER A 136 -25.92 23.01 6.63
CA SER A 136 -27.14 23.14 7.43
C SER A 136 -26.88 23.12 8.93
N CYS A 137 -25.74 22.60 9.39
CA CYS A 137 -25.45 22.32 10.79
C CYS A 137 -26.50 21.43 11.49
N ALA A 138 -27.30 20.72 10.72
CA ALA A 138 -28.27 19.79 11.25
C ALA A 138 -27.58 18.59 11.90
N VAL A 139 -28.07 18.19 13.07
CA VAL A 139 -27.61 16.94 13.74
C VAL A 139 -28.16 15.74 12.98
N ALA A 140 -27.30 14.96 12.37
CA ALA A 140 -27.63 13.75 11.63
C ALA A 140 -27.69 12.51 12.54
N ALA A 141 -26.87 12.49 13.59
CA ALA A 141 -26.87 11.47 14.64
C ALA A 141 -26.31 12.03 15.93
N SER A 142 -26.66 11.41 17.04
CA SER A 142 -26.06 11.69 18.35
C SER A 142 -26.07 10.43 19.19
N GLY A 143 -25.19 10.38 20.17
CA GLY A 143 -25.12 9.25 21.07
C GLY A 143 -24.19 9.48 22.26
N VAL A 144 -24.01 8.42 23.03
CA VAL A 144 -23.06 8.38 24.15
C VAL A 144 -22.06 7.26 23.89
N ALA A 145 -20.80 7.62 23.77
CA ALA A 145 -19.72 6.64 23.69
C ALA A 145 -19.46 6.06 25.08
N ARG A 146 -19.83 4.81 25.26
CA ARG A 146 -19.68 4.03 26.50
C ARG A 146 -18.71 2.86 26.35
N GLN A 147 -18.45 2.42 25.12
CA GLN A 147 -17.51 1.35 24.85
C GLN A 147 -16.11 1.94 24.87
N ASP A 148 -15.33 1.51 25.84
CA ASP A 148 -13.89 1.72 25.95
C ASP A 148 -13.20 0.67 25.04
N LEU A 149 -12.44 1.15 24.08
CA LEU A 149 -11.68 0.32 23.14
C LEU A 149 -10.27 -0.03 23.67
N GLY A 150 -9.87 0.59 24.77
CA GLY A 150 -8.56 0.38 25.39
C GLY A 150 -7.72 1.64 25.53
N SER A 151 -6.47 1.44 25.94
CA SER A 151 -5.48 2.52 26.13
C SER A 151 -4.55 2.60 24.93
N TRP A 152 -4.40 3.79 24.38
CA TRP A 152 -3.44 4.02 23.31
C TRP A 152 -2.05 4.34 23.85
N SER A 153 -1.96 5.26 24.81
CA SER A 153 -0.68 5.69 25.39
C SER A 153 -0.86 6.21 26.81
N LYS A 154 0.24 6.49 27.50
CA LYS A 154 0.19 7.16 28.82
C LYS A 154 -0.53 8.51 28.77
N ARG A 155 -0.50 9.20 27.64
CA ARG A 155 -1.14 10.50 27.45
C ARG A 155 -2.63 10.37 27.14
N TYR A 156 -2.97 9.42 26.28
CA TYR A 156 -4.35 9.09 25.90
C TYR A 156 -4.69 7.69 26.40
N GLY A 157 -5.04 7.63 27.68
CA GLY A 157 -5.30 6.40 28.39
C GLY A 157 -6.62 5.72 28.03
N TRP A 158 -7.49 6.39 27.25
CA TRP A 158 -8.80 5.86 26.86
C TRP A 158 -9.11 6.21 25.40
N VAL A 159 -9.64 5.23 24.69
CA VAL A 159 -10.19 5.38 23.33
C VAL A 159 -11.64 4.90 23.33
N TRP A 160 -12.56 5.74 22.86
CA TRP A 160 -13.98 5.49 22.91
C TRP A 160 -14.56 5.35 21.52
N ALA A 161 -15.55 4.44 21.35
CA ALA A 161 -16.24 4.22 20.10
C ALA A 161 -17.47 5.12 19.96
N ALA A 162 -17.53 5.95 18.91
CA ALA A 162 -18.72 6.63 18.45
C ALA A 162 -19.22 6.03 17.13
N ARG A 163 -20.23 5.16 17.22
CA ARG A 163 -20.79 4.44 16.06
C ARG A 163 -21.96 5.19 15.46
N PHE A 164 -21.86 5.54 14.17
CA PHE A 164 -22.89 6.33 13.46
C PHE A 164 -23.32 5.67 12.12
N THR A 165 -23.28 4.36 12.04
CA THR A 165 -23.67 3.56 10.85
C THR A 165 -25.04 3.92 10.30
N GLY A 166 -25.97 4.41 11.15
CA GLY A 166 -27.30 4.85 10.73
C GLY A 166 -27.31 6.12 9.86
N VAL A 167 -26.21 6.89 9.78
CA VAL A 167 -26.10 8.05 8.89
C VAL A 167 -25.73 7.55 7.49
N GLN A 168 -26.71 7.45 6.60
CA GLN A 168 -26.54 6.90 5.24
C GLN A 168 -26.73 7.94 4.13
N ALA A 169 -27.35 9.07 4.44
CA ALA A 169 -27.62 10.11 3.45
C ALA A 169 -26.31 10.71 2.90
N PRO A 170 -26.16 10.81 1.57
CA PRO A 170 -24.97 11.43 0.99
C PRO A 170 -24.81 12.89 1.44
N GLY A 171 -23.55 13.27 1.74
CA GLY A 171 -23.22 14.62 2.18
C GLY A 171 -21.87 14.70 2.89
N ARG A 172 -21.48 15.92 3.30
CA ARG A 172 -20.31 16.14 4.14
C ARG A 172 -20.72 16.23 5.62
N TYR A 173 -19.95 15.59 6.46
CA TYR A 173 -20.24 15.46 7.88
C TYR A 173 -18.96 15.62 8.72
N ARG A 174 -19.16 15.87 10.01
CA ARG A 174 -18.11 15.77 11.02
C ARG A 174 -18.68 15.29 12.34
N VAL A 175 -17.84 14.69 13.16
CA VAL A 175 -18.15 14.28 14.53
C VAL A 175 -17.63 15.33 15.50
N GLY A 176 -18.41 15.65 16.52
CA GLY A 176 -17.97 16.52 17.61
C GLY A 176 -18.41 15.99 18.96
N ILE A 177 -17.69 16.38 20.03
CA ILE A 177 -18.02 16.08 21.42
C ILE A 177 -18.81 17.25 21.99
N LEU A 178 -19.95 16.95 22.59
CA LEU A 178 -20.73 17.95 23.34
C LEU A 178 -20.03 18.22 24.68
N GLY A 179 -19.88 19.50 25.02
CA GLY A 179 -19.19 19.93 26.23
C GLY A 179 -17.74 20.39 26.02
N ASP A 180 -17.05 19.83 25.04
CA ASP A 180 -15.74 20.29 24.57
C ASP A 180 -15.83 20.60 23.07
N ALA A 181 -16.12 21.84 22.74
CA ALA A 181 -16.34 22.27 21.35
C ALA A 181 -15.04 22.31 20.52
N SER A 182 -13.87 22.23 21.16
CA SER A 182 -12.57 22.16 20.48
C SER A 182 -12.28 20.78 19.92
N ALA A 183 -12.97 19.76 20.40
CA ALA A 183 -12.82 18.37 19.92
C ALA A 183 -13.86 18.08 18.83
N ALA A 184 -13.50 18.41 17.59
CA ALA A 184 -14.25 18.05 16.39
C ALA A 184 -13.34 17.35 15.39
N SER A 185 -13.86 16.33 14.67
CA SER A 185 -13.13 15.65 13.62
C SER A 185 -12.89 16.56 12.41
N PRO A 186 -12.00 16.22 11.49
CA PRO A 186 -12.03 16.71 10.12
C PRO A 186 -13.42 16.51 9.50
N TRP A 187 -13.71 17.25 8.41
CA TRP A 187 -14.87 17.00 7.57
C TRP A 187 -14.63 15.80 6.67
N PHE A 188 -15.54 14.84 6.67
CA PHE A 188 -15.53 13.67 5.80
C PHE A 188 -16.80 13.57 4.97
N THR A 189 -16.80 12.72 3.95
CA THR A 189 -17.95 12.51 3.06
C THR A 189 -18.64 11.17 3.39
N ILE A 190 -19.96 11.14 3.32
CA ILE A 190 -20.74 9.89 3.22
C ILE A 190 -21.34 9.87 1.82
N GLY A 191 -21.20 8.78 1.09
CA GLY A 191 -21.71 8.70 -0.28
C GLY A 191 -21.54 7.31 -0.91
N PRO A 192 -21.88 7.17 -2.19
CA PRO A 192 -21.61 5.96 -2.93
C PRO A 192 -20.09 5.69 -3.02
N ALA A 193 -19.66 4.46 -2.77
CA ALA A 193 -18.24 4.08 -2.80
C ALA A 193 -17.54 4.46 -4.12
N ALA A 194 -18.24 4.27 -5.25
CA ALA A 194 -17.74 4.66 -6.56
C ALA A 194 -17.40 6.16 -6.71
N GLN A 195 -18.05 7.02 -5.92
CA GLN A 195 -17.76 8.46 -5.90
C GLN A 195 -16.68 8.81 -4.87
N LEU A 196 -16.69 8.14 -3.72
CA LEU A 196 -15.71 8.36 -2.65
C LEU A 196 -14.30 8.03 -3.12
N TYR A 197 -14.12 6.86 -3.71
CA TYR A 197 -12.79 6.35 -4.06
C TYR A 197 -12.35 6.70 -5.49
N ALA A 198 -13.16 7.44 -6.27
CA ALA A 198 -12.77 7.87 -7.61
C ALA A 198 -11.55 8.80 -7.62
N ARG A 199 -11.51 9.76 -6.68
CA ARG A 199 -10.38 10.69 -6.56
C ARG A 199 -9.13 10.02 -5.99
N PRO A 200 -9.18 9.24 -4.89
CA PRO A 200 -8.05 8.46 -4.43
C PRO A 200 -7.43 7.57 -5.52
N LEU A 201 -8.26 6.89 -6.29
CA LEU A 201 -7.80 6.07 -7.42
C LEU A 201 -7.07 6.91 -8.49
N ALA A 202 -7.61 8.09 -8.83
CA ALA A 202 -6.95 9.01 -9.76
C ALA A 202 -5.64 9.59 -9.19
N ASN A 203 -5.58 9.84 -7.88
CA ASN A 203 -4.37 10.30 -7.20
C ASN A 203 -3.28 9.23 -7.24
N ALA A 204 -3.62 7.96 -7.01
CA ALA A 204 -2.66 6.86 -7.12
C ALA A 204 -2.05 6.76 -8.54
N LEU A 205 -2.87 6.93 -9.58
CA LEU A 205 -2.36 7.01 -10.96
C LEU A 205 -1.42 8.22 -11.14
N TYR A 206 -1.78 9.38 -10.60
CA TYR A 206 -0.95 10.59 -10.66
C TYR A 206 0.41 10.40 -9.95
N PHE A 207 0.46 9.63 -8.87
CA PHE A 207 1.72 9.25 -8.24
C PHE A 207 2.64 8.53 -9.23
N TYR A 208 2.19 7.43 -9.84
CA TYR A 208 2.99 6.69 -10.82
C TYR A 208 3.41 7.53 -12.03
N GLU A 209 2.52 8.40 -12.53
CA GLU A 209 2.85 9.33 -13.61
C GLU A 209 4.02 10.30 -13.25
N ASN A 210 4.19 10.64 -11.97
CA ASN A 210 5.29 11.47 -11.52
C ASN A 210 6.57 10.68 -11.27
N GLU A 211 6.46 9.37 -11.01
CA GLU A 211 7.61 8.48 -10.84
C GLU A 211 8.18 8.00 -12.18
N ARG A 212 7.53 8.24 -13.30
CA ARG A 212 8.06 7.85 -14.62
C ARG A 212 9.42 8.45 -14.89
N ASP A 213 10.40 7.61 -15.28
CA ASP A 213 11.71 8.04 -15.73
C ASP A 213 11.87 7.97 -17.25
N GLY A 214 12.97 8.55 -17.75
CA GLY A 214 13.34 8.52 -19.16
C GLY A 214 12.54 9.49 -20.05
N PRO A 215 12.55 9.23 -21.37
CA PRO A 215 11.95 10.12 -22.35
C PRO A 215 10.43 10.22 -22.29
N ASP A 216 9.76 9.16 -21.80
CA ASP A 216 8.29 9.04 -21.77
C ASP A 216 7.69 9.49 -20.44
N PHE A 217 8.28 10.49 -19.82
CA PHE A 217 7.77 11.10 -18.59
C PHE A 217 6.45 11.83 -18.84
N THR A 218 5.66 12.00 -17.79
CA THR A 218 4.41 12.77 -17.84
C THR A 218 4.63 14.20 -17.38
N HIS A 219 4.21 15.18 -18.17
CA HIS A 219 4.24 16.58 -17.75
C HIS A 219 3.23 16.86 -16.64
N THR A 220 3.75 17.25 -15.48
CA THR A 220 2.97 17.63 -14.30
C THR A 220 3.55 18.91 -13.69
N PRO A 221 2.88 19.53 -12.71
CA PRO A 221 3.50 20.64 -11.96
C PRO A 221 4.81 20.25 -11.23
N LEU A 222 5.03 18.95 -10.96
CA LEU A 222 6.24 18.43 -10.32
C LEU A 222 7.31 18.02 -11.34
N ARG A 223 6.92 17.68 -12.58
CA ARG A 223 7.80 17.14 -13.62
C ARG A 223 7.67 17.95 -14.91
N ASN A 224 8.72 18.63 -15.32
CA ASN A 224 8.72 19.51 -16.48
C ASN A 224 9.70 19.12 -17.59
N ALA A 225 10.53 18.11 -17.36
CA ALA A 225 11.50 17.60 -18.32
C ALA A 225 11.80 16.11 -18.07
N PRO A 226 12.24 15.35 -19.11
CA PRO A 226 12.71 13.99 -18.95
C PRO A 226 13.97 13.93 -18.09
N GLY A 227 14.20 12.81 -17.41
CA GLY A 227 15.42 12.50 -16.65
C GLY A 227 16.20 11.35 -17.25
N HIS A 228 17.41 11.15 -16.79
CA HIS A 228 18.28 9.97 -17.02
C HIS A 228 18.35 9.49 -18.48
N LEU A 229 18.43 10.43 -19.44
CA LEU A 229 18.47 10.09 -20.88
C LEU A 229 19.75 9.33 -21.27
N ASN A 230 20.80 9.37 -20.42
CA ASN A 230 22.00 8.55 -20.60
C ASN A 230 21.71 7.06 -20.43
N ASP A 231 20.59 6.67 -19.79
CA ASP A 231 20.17 5.27 -19.60
C ASP A 231 19.69 4.60 -20.89
N LEU A 232 19.42 5.38 -21.94
CA LEU A 232 19.23 4.83 -23.30
C LEU A 232 20.44 4.01 -23.78
N ASN A 233 21.60 4.18 -23.17
CA ASN A 233 22.83 3.46 -23.50
C ASN A 233 23.68 3.19 -22.25
N ALA A 234 23.06 2.60 -21.23
CA ALA A 234 23.69 2.36 -19.93
C ALA A 234 24.70 1.22 -19.95
N MET A 235 25.80 1.38 -19.20
CA MET A 235 26.81 0.35 -19.02
C MET A 235 26.31 -0.67 -17.99
N THR A 236 26.49 -1.97 -18.30
CA THR A 236 26.13 -3.04 -17.38
C THR A 236 27.31 -3.52 -16.53
N TYR A 237 27.00 -3.94 -15.30
CA TYR A 237 27.95 -4.33 -14.29
C TYR A 237 27.57 -5.69 -13.67
N ARG A 238 28.56 -6.42 -13.21
CA ARG A 238 28.36 -7.51 -12.25
C ARG A 238 28.19 -6.90 -10.87
N SER A 239 27.38 -7.50 -10.01
CA SER A 239 27.25 -7.05 -8.63
C SER A 239 28.60 -7.02 -7.91
N PRO A 240 29.04 -5.88 -7.39
CA PRO A 240 30.24 -5.78 -6.58
C PRO A 240 29.99 -6.34 -5.17
N PRO A 241 31.02 -6.68 -4.40
CA PRO A 241 30.85 -6.96 -2.99
C PRO A 241 30.55 -5.69 -2.22
N VAL A 242 29.71 -5.81 -1.22
CA VAL A 242 29.43 -4.77 -0.23
C VAL A 242 30.13 -5.09 1.09
N ASP A 243 30.30 -4.12 1.95
CA ASP A 243 30.84 -4.33 3.30
C ASP A 243 29.73 -4.67 4.33
N GLY A 244 30.09 -4.66 5.58
CA GLY A 244 29.13 -4.92 6.66
C GLY A 244 28.09 -3.81 6.82
N ASP A 245 28.30 -2.62 6.25
CA ASP A 245 27.39 -1.48 6.29
C ASP A 245 26.60 -1.30 4.98
N GLY A 246 26.76 -2.21 4.01
CA GLY A 246 26.07 -2.16 2.72
C GLY A 246 26.80 -1.38 1.63
N ASP A 247 27.88 -0.66 1.98
CA ASP A 247 28.62 0.16 1.04
C ASP A 247 29.43 -0.66 0.05
N PHE A 248 29.48 -0.22 -1.20
CA PHE A 248 30.29 -0.89 -2.23
C PHE A 248 31.78 -0.84 -1.91
N LYS A 249 32.47 -1.99 -2.06
CA LYS A 249 33.91 -2.08 -1.86
C LYS A 249 34.66 -1.65 -3.10
N GLY A 250 35.18 -0.42 -3.10
CA GLY A 250 36.06 0.12 -4.11
C GLY A 250 35.36 0.59 -5.38
N SER A 251 36.10 0.65 -6.50
CA SER A 251 35.60 1.19 -7.75
C SER A 251 34.75 0.19 -8.52
N LEU A 252 33.57 0.62 -9.00
CA LEU A 252 32.68 -0.17 -9.85
C LEU A 252 33.30 -0.50 -11.22
N ALA A 253 34.28 0.25 -11.71
CA ALA A 253 34.90 0.02 -13.01
C ALA A 253 35.43 -1.41 -13.21
N ARG A 254 35.81 -2.09 -12.12
CA ARG A 254 36.30 -3.51 -12.16
C ARG A 254 35.16 -4.50 -12.46
N TYR A 255 33.93 -4.10 -12.30
CA TYR A 255 32.75 -4.95 -12.46
C TYR A 255 32.03 -4.70 -13.78
N ALA A 256 32.45 -3.71 -14.56
CA ALA A 256 31.90 -3.44 -15.87
C ALA A 256 31.99 -4.68 -16.77
N THR A 257 30.91 -4.98 -17.49
CA THR A 257 30.84 -6.14 -18.36
C THR A 257 31.26 -5.86 -19.79
N GLY A 258 31.37 -4.59 -20.16
CA GLY A 258 31.58 -4.14 -21.54
C GLY A 258 30.30 -4.17 -22.40
N VAL A 259 29.16 -4.61 -21.85
CA VAL A 259 27.87 -4.63 -22.53
C VAL A 259 27.10 -3.36 -22.15
N ARG A 260 26.43 -2.76 -23.15
CA ARG A 260 25.51 -1.64 -22.94
C ARG A 260 24.12 -2.03 -23.35
N ILE A 261 23.12 -1.54 -22.61
CA ILE A 261 21.71 -1.77 -22.88
C ILE A 261 20.92 -0.46 -22.82
N ASN A 262 19.72 -0.46 -23.36
CA ASN A 262 18.71 0.54 -23.05
C ASN A 262 18.03 0.13 -21.75
N ALA A 263 18.30 0.87 -20.67
CA ALA A 263 17.69 0.71 -19.35
C ALA A 263 16.81 1.90 -18.98
N SER A 264 16.44 2.74 -19.94
CA SER A 264 15.58 3.92 -19.71
C SER A 264 14.14 3.51 -19.38
N GLY A 265 13.42 4.41 -18.77
CA GLY A 265 12.03 4.16 -18.34
C GLY A 265 11.95 3.42 -17.00
N GLY A 266 10.77 2.97 -16.65
CA GLY A 266 10.47 2.48 -15.31
C GLY A 266 10.10 3.63 -14.37
N TRP A 267 9.65 3.27 -13.19
CA TRP A 267 9.34 4.22 -12.13
C TRP A 267 10.53 4.34 -11.18
N PHE A 268 10.75 5.54 -10.66
CA PHE A 268 11.59 5.70 -9.49
C PHE A 268 11.03 4.84 -8.36
N ASP A 269 11.92 4.22 -7.62
CA ASP A 269 11.57 3.20 -6.62
C ASP A 269 10.81 3.82 -5.44
N ALA A 270 11.40 4.83 -4.83
CA ALA A 270 10.90 5.46 -3.62
C ALA A 270 11.16 6.99 -3.63
N GLY A 271 11.69 7.54 -2.56
CA GLY A 271 12.12 8.94 -2.52
C GLY A 271 13.35 9.28 -3.35
N ASP A 272 13.99 8.29 -3.91
CA ASP A 272 15.21 8.32 -4.73
C ASP A 272 14.92 8.09 -6.23
N TYR A 273 15.96 7.87 -7.04
CA TYR A 273 15.87 7.58 -8.47
C TYR A 273 16.40 6.20 -8.85
N LEU A 274 16.46 5.30 -7.90
CA LEU A 274 16.83 3.90 -8.17
C LEU A 274 15.68 3.18 -8.88
N HIS A 275 16.02 2.09 -9.58
CA HIS A 275 15.04 1.19 -10.17
C HIS A 275 15.41 -0.24 -9.80
N PHE A 276 14.44 -0.97 -9.26
CA PHE A 276 14.61 -2.38 -8.94
C PHE A 276 13.56 -3.21 -9.68
N VAL A 277 13.96 -4.34 -10.23
CA VAL A 277 13.01 -5.33 -10.76
C VAL A 277 12.15 -5.90 -9.63
N GLU A 278 12.66 -5.95 -8.42
CA GLU A 278 11.96 -6.41 -7.23
C GLU A 278 10.66 -5.62 -6.99
N THR A 279 10.76 -4.33 -6.78
CA THR A 279 9.62 -3.46 -6.47
C THR A 279 8.77 -3.18 -7.70
N THR A 280 9.41 -2.99 -8.88
CA THR A 280 8.67 -2.76 -10.13
C THR A 280 7.81 -3.96 -10.51
N SER A 281 8.32 -5.20 -10.39
CA SER A 281 7.52 -6.38 -10.74
C SER A 281 6.37 -6.63 -9.76
N TYR A 282 6.59 -6.40 -8.47
CA TYR A 282 5.49 -6.47 -7.51
C TYR A 282 4.39 -5.44 -7.84
N THR A 283 4.78 -4.19 -8.04
CA THR A 283 3.86 -3.11 -8.42
C THR A 283 3.09 -3.44 -9.69
N GLU A 284 3.80 -3.91 -10.70
CA GLU A 284 3.22 -4.25 -12.00
C GLU A 284 2.20 -5.40 -11.91
N ALA A 285 2.50 -6.45 -11.14
CA ALA A 285 1.58 -7.57 -10.92
C ALA A 285 0.27 -7.08 -10.28
N ILE A 286 0.34 -6.22 -9.27
CA ILE A 286 -0.84 -5.67 -8.59
C ILE A 286 -1.66 -4.75 -9.51
N LEU A 287 -1.01 -3.86 -10.27
CA LEU A 287 -1.70 -2.96 -11.21
C LEU A 287 -2.40 -3.77 -12.32
N LEU A 288 -1.72 -4.73 -12.93
CA LEU A 288 -2.28 -5.59 -13.99
C LEU A 288 -3.43 -6.46 -13.48
N GLN A 289 -3.31 -6.99 -12.27
CA GLN A 289 -4.40 -7.73 -11.62
C GLN A 289 -5.61 -6.83 -11.40
N GLY A 290 -5.39 -5.60 -10.93
CA GLY A 290 -6.43 -4.59 -10.79
C GLY A 290 -7.11 -4.25 -12.13
N ILE A 291 -6.35 -4.06 -13.21
CA ILE A 291 -6.88 -3.81 -14.56
C ILE A 291 -7.69 -5.01 -15.06
N ALA A 292 -7.19 -6.23 -14.87
CA ALA A 292 -7.88 -7.44 -15.31
C ALA A 292 -9.19 -7.67 -14.54
N SER A 293 -9.20 -7.39 -13.25
CA SER A 293 -10.36 -7.60 -12.35
C SER A 293 -11.37 -6.46 -12.43
N PHE A 294 -10.91 -5.22 -12.57
CA PHE A 294 -11.71 -4.00 -12.52
C PHE A 294 -11.52 -3.10 -13.76
N PRO A 295 -11.75 -3.62 -14.99
CA PRO A 295 -11.51 -2.83 -16.20
C PRO A 295 -12.38 -1.57 -16.29
N GLY A 296 -13.49 -1.50 -15.58
CA GLY A 296 -14.34 -0.31 -15.50
C GLY A 296 -13.78 0.80 -14.63
N GLN A 297 -12.91 0.50 -13.69
CA GLN A 297 -12.27 1.45 -12.78
C GLN A 297 -10.82 1.76 -13.17
N MET A 298 -10.07 0.75 -13.60
CA MET A 298 -8.63 0.83 -13.83
C MET A 298 -8.22 0.63 -15.30
N GLY A 299 -9.09 0.09 -16.16
CA GLY A 299 -8.76 -0.19 -17.55
C GLY A 299 -8.87 1.02 -18.48
N SER A 300 -8.46 0.83 -19.73
CA SER A 300 -8.63 1.79 -20.82
C SER A 300 -10.09 2.19 -21.00
N GLY A 301 -10.35 3.48 -21.10
CA GLY A 301 -11.71 3.99 -21.19
C GLY A 301 -12.48 3.97 -19.87
N ALA A 302 -11.84 3.61 -18.78
CA ALA A 302 -12.37 3.81 -17.45
C ALA A 302 -12.79 5.28 -17.25
N GLY A 303 -13.84 5.50 -16.46
CA GLY A 303 -14.40 6.83 -16.22
C GLY A 303 -13.42 7.81 -15.60
N ALA A 304 -13.85 9.01 -15.33
CA ALA A 304 -13.04 10.10 -14.78
C ALA A 304 -12.28 9.74 -13.49
N GLY A 305 -12.69 8.68 -12.78
CA GLY A 305 -12.03 8.19 -11.57
C GLY A 305 -10.76 7.38 -11.80
N ALA A 306 -10.53 6.91 -13.01
CA ALA A 306 -9.33 6.13 -13.35
C ALA A 306 -8.35 6.91 -14.23
N ARG A 307 -8.51 8.23 -14.29
CA ARG A 307 -7.63 9.13 -15.02
C ARG A 307 -7.09 10.15 -14.05
N SER A 308 -5.79 10.47 -14.18
CA SER A 308 -5.21 11.53 -13.37
C SER A 308 -5.96 12.84 -13.60
N ALA A 309 -6.43 13.46 -12.54
CA ALA A 309 -7.28 14.64 -12.60
C ALA A 309 -6.47 15.85 -13.10
N GLY A 310 -6.68 16.21 -14.37
CA GLY A 310 -6.07 17.40 -14.97
C GLY A 310 -4.84 17.13 -15.82
N PHE A 311 -4.45 15.87 -16.03
CA PHE A 311 -3.34 15.47 -16.90
C PHE A 311 -3.82 14.60 -18.06
N ASN A 312 -3.05 14.54 -19.13
CA ASN A 312 -3.38 14.10 -20.49
C ASN A 312 -4.01 12.71 -20.69
N GLY A 313 -4.66 12.15 -19.67
CA GLY A 313 -5.53 11.00 -19.88
C GLY A 313 -4.82 9.66 -20.00
N ALA A 314 -3.60 9.50 -19.42
CA ALA A 314 -3.06 8.20 -19.15
C ALA A 314 -4.02 7.45 -18.19
N ASP A 315 -4.31 6.22 -18.50
CA ASP A 315 -5.09 5.32 -17.67
C ASP A 315 -4.15 4.26 -17.06
N PHE A 316 -4.62 3.47 -16.09
CA PHE A 316 -3.79 2.42 -15.50
C PHE A 316 -3.32 1.40 -16.54
N THR A 317 -4.03 1.18 -17.63
CA THR A 317 -3.57 0.30 -18.72
C THR A 317 -2.35 0.89 -19.43
N GLY A 318 -2.35 2.21 -19.68
CA GLY A 318 -1.20 2.91 -20.23
C GLY A 318 -0.03 2.96 -19.26
N GLU A 319 -0.31 3.09 -17.97
CA GLU A 319 0.70 3.11 -16.91
C GLU A 319 1.37 1.74 -16.74
N ALA A 320 0.59 0.66 -16.65
CA ALA A 320 1.10 -0.70 -16.61
C ALA A 320 1.89 -1.06 -17.89
N ARG A 321 1.48 -0.55 -19.07
CA ARG A 321 2.28 -0.73 -20.28
C ARG A 321 3.67 -0.10 -20.14
N PHE A 322 3.77 1.05 -19.47
CA PHE A 322 5.05 1.72 -19.24
C PHE A 322 5.96 0.89 -18.31
N GLY A 323 5.43 0.34 -17.21
CA GLY A 323 6.17 -0.55 -16.32
C GLY A 323 6.62 -1.85 -17.01
N LEU A 324 5.71 -2.49 -17.76
CA LEU A 324 6.03 -3.69 -18.55
C LEU A 324 7.14 -3.45 -19.57
N ASP A 325 7.12 -2.31 -20.26
CA ASP A 325 8.15 -1.98 -21.26
C ASP A 325 9.53 -1.82 -20.60
N PHE A 326 9.60 -1.35 -19.36
CA PHE A 326 10.84 -1.33 -18.57
C PHE A 326 11.26 -2.76 -18.19
N LEU A 327 10.38 -3.57 -17.63
CA LEU A 327 10.68 -4.95 -17.26
C LEU A 327 11.17 -5.79 -18.46
N GLN A 328 10.60 -5.56 -19.65
CA GLN A 328 11.08 -6.19 -20.89
C GLN A 328 12.48 -5.71 -21.31
N ARG A 329 12.86 -4.45 -21.01
CA ARG A 329 14.25 -3.99 -21.23
C ARG A 329 15.23 -4.62 -20.24
N MET A 330 14.76 -4.92 -19.04
CA MET A 330 15.58 -5.56 -18.00
C MET A 330 15.72 -7.07 -18.20
N TRP A 331 14.94 -7.69 -19.10
CA TRP A 331 15.03 -9.08 -19.47
C TRP A 331 15.51 -9.25 -20.92
N ASP A 332 16.77 -9.67 -21.13
CA ASP A 332 17.24 -10.06 -22.47
C ASP A 332 16.82 -11.51 -22.78
N GLN A 333 15.70 -11.65 -23.46
CA GLN A 333 15.13 -12.93 -23.90
C GLN A 333 16.12 -13.76 -24.75
N ARG A 334 16.96 -13.12 -25.56
CA ARG A 334 17.91 -13.80 -26.45
C ARG A 334 19.07 -14.43 -25.70
N THR A 335 19.63 -13.72 -24.73
CA THR A 335 20.77 -14.19 -23.92
C THR A 335 20.33 -14.82 -22.60
N ARG A 336 19.02 -14.69 -22.26
CA ARG A 336 18.45 -15.09 -20.97
C ARG A 336 19.22 -14.46 -19.82
N THR A 337 19.34 -13.15 -19.88
CA THR A 337 20.03 -12.36 -18.88
C THR A 337 19.07 -11.41 -18.20
N LEU A 338 18.97 -11.49 -16.88
CA LEU A 338 18.24 -10.53 -16.08
C LEU A 338 19.19 -9.44 -15.61
N TYR A 339 18.78 -8.18 -15.81
CA TYR A 339 19.30 -7.00 -15.16
C TYR A 339 18.30 -6.64 -14.06
N TYR A 340 18.74 -6.41 -12.84
CA TYR A 340 17.80 -6.34 -11.71
C TYR A 340 17.75 -4.99 -11.01
N GLN A 341 18.71 -4.09 -11.32
CA GLN A 341 18.80 -2.78 -10.71
C GLN A 341 19.46 -1.77 -11.63
N VAL A 342 18.97 -0.53 -11.61
CA VAL A 342 19.59 0.66 -12.19
C VAL A 342 19.92 1.64 -11.07
N GLY A 343 21.12 2.22 -11.09
CA GLY A 343 21.58 3.17 -10.09
C GLY A 343 22.31 2.55 -8.89
N THR A 344 22.86 3.42 -8.06
CA THR A 344 23.49 3.10 -6.77
C THR A 344 22.99 4.06 -5.72
N GLY A 345 22.46 3.56 -4.61
CA GLY A 345 22.02 4.38 -3.49
C GLY A 345 23.21 4.94 -2.71
N GLU A 346 24.04 4.07 -2.19
CA GLU A 346 25.12 4.43 -1.30
C GLU A 346 26.41 4.82 -2.05
N ALA A 347 27.09 5.84 -1.52
CA ALA A 347 28.42 6.28 -1.98
C ALA A 347 29.56 5.50 -1.31
N ASN A 348 30.73 5.76 -1.83
CA ASN A 348 32.00 5.43 -1.18
C ASN A 348 33.06 6.50 -1.53
N ASN A 349 34.34 6.26 -1.18
CA ASN A 349 35.40 7.20 -1.46
C ASN A 349 35.66 7.45 -2.96
N TYR A 350 35.10 6.64 -3.87
CA TYR A 350 35.32 6.73 -5.30
C TYR A 350 34.22 7.50 -6.04
N TYR A 351 32.99 7.46 -5.54
CA TYR A 351 31.81 8.06 -6.21
C TYR A 351 30.72 8.47 -5.21
N ILE A 352 29.78 9.25 -5.68
CA ILE A 352 28.57 9.69 -5.01
C ILE A 352 27.40 8.84 -5.51
N GLY A 353 26.57 8.33 -4.61
CA GLY A 353 25.35 7.62 -4.89
C GLY A 353 24.10 8.49 -4.81
N ASP A 354 22.97 7.92 -5.10
CA ASP A 354 21.69 8.64 -5.15
C ASP A 354 21.23 9.12 -3.78
N HIS A 355 21.50 8.36 -2.73
CA HIS A 355 21.15 8.71 -1.35
C HIS A 355 22.02 9.80 -0.72
N ASP A 356 23.10 10.22 -1.39
CA ASP A 356 24.02 11.22 -0.84
C ASP A 356 23.67 12.65 -1.20
N ILE A 357 22.93 12.84 -2.32
CA ILE A 357 22.66 14.18 -2.84
C ILE A 357 21.37 14.23 -3.63
N TRP A 358 20.52 15.21 -3.30
CA TRP A 358 19.26 15.45 -3.99
C TRP A 358 19.41 16.45 -5.14
N ARG A 359 18.75 16.16 -6.25
CA ARG A 359 18.71 16.95 -7.47
C ARG A 359 17.45 16.57 -8.26
N LEU A 360 17.04 17.36 -9.23
CA LEU A 360 15.93 16.98 -10.11
C LEU A 360 16.44 16.02 -11.21
N PRO A 361 15.63 15.05 -11.67
CA PRO A 361 16.07 13.98 -12.59
C PRO A 361 16.67 14.52 -13.89
N GLN A 362 16.11 15.61 -14.42
CA GLN A 362 16.60 16.25 -15.65
C GLN A 362 18.00 16.88 -15.52
N ALA A 363 18.51 17.02 -14.30
CA ALA A 363 19.86 17.55 -14.09
C ALA A 363 20.92 16.45 -14.14
N ASP A 364 20.57 15.20 -13.96
CA ASP A 364 21.50 14.10 -13.71
C ASP A 364 22.42 13.81 -14.89
N ASP A 365 21.93 13.82 -16.11
CA ASP A 365 22.74 13.58 -17.31
C ASP A 365 23.98 14.48 -17.43
N HIS A 366 23.97 15.63 -16.76
CA HIS A 366 25.05 16.63 -16.81
C HIS A 366 25.51 17.07 -15.42
N TYR A 367 25.04 16.43 -14.34
CA TYR A 367 25.29 16.89 -12.98
C TYR A 367 26.79 17.01 -12.68
N GLN A 368 27.21 18.18 -12.14
CA GLN A 368 28.60 18.49 -11.80
C GLN A 368 29.61 18.36 -12.99
N GLY A 369 29.16 18.42 -14.23
CA GLY A 369 30.01 18.43 -15.42
C GLY A 369 30.87 17.18 -15.54
N SER A 370 32.21 17.33 -15.59
CA SER A 370 33.16 16.21 -15.75
C SER A 370 33.70 15.67 -14.41
N ASN A 371 33.21 16.12 -13.27
CA ASN A 371 33.69 15.61 -11.96
C ASN A 371 33.49 14.11 -11.87
N PRO A 372 34.59 13.31 -11.70
CA PRO A 372 34.50 11.85 -11.73
C PRO A 372 33.68 11.25 -10.58
N ARG A 373 33.54 11.95 -9.45
CA ARG A 373 32.73 11.45 -8.33
C ARG A 373 31.25 11.36 -8.65
N TYR A 374 30.75 12.11 -9.65
CA TYR A 374 29.35 12.10 -10.09
C TYR A 374 29.13 11.24 -11.35
N ALA A 375 30.09 10.37 -11.68
CA ALA A 375 30.01 9.55 -12.87
C ALA A 375 28.77 8.63 -12.89
N TYR A 376 28.39 8.09 -11.74
CA TYR A 376 27.26 7.17 -11.60
C TYR A 376 25.93 7.89 -11.30
N ILE A 377 25.93 9.19 -11.02
CA ILE A 377 24.77 10.06 -11.15
C ILE A 377 24.46 10.30 -12.62
N ARG A 378 25.49 10.65 -13.43
CA ARG A 378 25.31 10.95 -14.86
C ARG A 378 25.07 9.72 -15.74
N HIS A 379 25.56 8.57 -15.33
CA HIS A 379 25.47 7.30 -16.05
C HIS A 379 25.18 6.19 -15.04
N PRO A 380 23.93 6.05 -14.61
CA PRO A 380 23.56 5.04 -13.64
C PRO A 380 24.02 3.65 -14.05
N PRO A 381 24.68 2.89 -13.17
CA PRO A 381 25.13 1.54 -13.48
C PRO A 381 23.94 0.59 -13.48
N VAL A 382 23.93 -0.34 -14.46
CA VAL A 382 22.92 -1.39 -14.53
C VAL A 382 23.52 -2.71 -14.06
N PHE A 383 22.95 -3.30 -13.02
CA PHE A 383 23.47 -4.54 -12.43
C PHE A 383 22.75 -5.76 -13.01
N ARG A 384 23.53 -6.77 -13.44
CA ARG A 384 22.99 -8.03 -13.91
C ARG A 384 22.99 -9.10 -12.81
N ALA A 385 21.94 -9.91 -12.78
CA ALA A 385 21.74 -10.99 -11.81
C ALA A 385 22.79 -12.10 -11.91
N GLY A 386 23.28 -12.39 -13.12
CA GLY A 386 24.22 -13.47 -13.35
C GLY A 386 24.90 -13.38 -14.74
N LYS A 387 25.62 -14.40 -15.11
CA LYS A 387 26.12 -14.56 -16.50
C LYS A 387 24.94 -14.84 -17.44
N PRO A 388 25.06 -14.53 -18.75
CA PRO A 388 24.04 -14.92 -19.72
C PRO A 388 23.65 -16.40 -19.58
N GLY A 389 22.36 -16.69 -19.52
CA GLY A 389 21.81 -18.03 -19.34
C GLY A 389 21.89 -18.60 -17.92
N ALA A 390 22.35 -17.85 -16.94
CA ALA A 390 22.35 -18.30 -15.54
C ALA A 390 20.91 -18.38 -14.98
N PRO A 391 20.63 -19.30 -14.05
CA PRO A 391 19.37 -19.32 -13.34
C PRO A 391 19.07 -17.98 -12.65
N ILE A 392 17.82 -17.58 -12.66
CA ILE A 392 17.31 -16.35 -12.02
C ILE A 392 16.90 -16.68 -10.58
N SER A 393 17.06 -15.73 -9.66
CA SER A 393 16.50 -15.83 -8.31
C SER A 393 15.00 -16.11 -8.39
N PRO A 394 14.47 -17.11 -7.69
CA PRO A 394 13.12 -17.61 -7.93
C PRO A 394 12.02 -16.61 -7.56
N ASN A 395 12.25 -15.68 -6.61
CA ASN A 395 11.34 -14.56 -6.33
C ASN A 395 11.15 -13.72 -7.61
N LEU A 396 12.23 -13.16 -8.17
CA LEU A 396 12.17 -12.36 -9.40
C LEU A 396 11.62 -13.14 -10.61
N ALA A 397 11.96 -14.42 -10.73
CA ALA A 397 11.46 -15.24 -11.83
C ALA A 397 9.95 -15.48 -11.72
N GLY A 398 9.43 -15.70 -10.53
CA GLY A 398 8.00 -15.88 -10.27
C GLY A 398 7.20 -14.62 -10.59
N ARG A 399 7.61 -13.47 -10.05
CA ARG A 399 6.96 -12.16 -10.29
C ARG A 399 6.98 -11.75 -11.74
N LEU A 400 8.16 -11.72 -12.37
CA LEU A 400 8.25 -11.39 -13.81
C LEU A 400 7.39 -12.31 -14.68
N ALA A 401 7.30 -13.59 -14.34
CA ALA A 401 6.42 -14.51 -15.07
C ALA A 401 4.95 -14.17 -14.86
N ALA A 402 4.56 -13.71 -13.67
CA ALA A 402 3.21 -13.23 -13.40
C ALA A 402 2.90 -11.97 -14.22
N ASP A 403 3.81 -10.98 -14.21
CA ASP A 403 3.65 -9.73 -14.96
C ASP A 403 3.44 -9.98 -16.45
N PHE A 404 4.32 -10.77 -17.05
CA PHE A 404 4.23 -11.07 -18.48
C PHE A 404 3.02 -11.97 -18.82
N ALA A 405 2.57 -12.82 -17.91
CA ALA A 405 1.34 -13.59 -18.10
C ALA A 405 0.08 -12.71 -17.97
N LEU A 406 0.06 -11.78 -17.00
CA LEU A 406 -0.99 -10.76 -16.87
C LEU A 406 -0.97 -9.78 -18.04
N CYS A 407 0.20 -9.38 -18.55
CA CYS A 407 0.32 -8.63 -19.80
C CYS A 407 -0.44 -9.31 -20.94
N TYR A 408 -0.27 -10.62 -21.12
CA TYR A 408 -1.04 -11.34 -22.12
C TYR A 408 -2.56 -11.23 -21.89
N GLN A 409 -2.99 -11.40 -20.64
CA GLN A 409 -4.40 -11.37 -20.29
C GLN A 409 -5.01 -9.98 -20.56
N VAL A 410 -4.31 -8.90 -20.24
CA VAL A 410 -4.77 -7.52 -20.41
C VAL A 410 -4.75 -7.09 -21.89
N PHE A 411 -3.65 -7.37 -22.60
CA PHE A 411 -3.43 -6.79 -23.93
C PHE A 411 -3.80 -7.70 -25.11
N ARG A 412 -4.18 -8.97 -24.90
CA ARG A 412 -4.47 -9.91 -26.00
C ARG A 412 -5.49 -9.47 -27.03
N HIS A 413 -6.40 -8.58 -26.66
CA HIS A 413 -7.43 -8.06 -27.55
C HIS A 413 -7.06 -6.72 -28.20
N SER A 414 -6.32 -5.88 -27.49
CA SER A 414 -5.92 -4.56 -27.96
C SER A 414 -4.60 -4.58 -28.75
N ASP A 415 -3.65 -5.42 -28.31
CA ASP A 415 -2.33 -5.60 -28.97
C ASP A 415 -1.88 -7.07 -28.92
N PRO A 416 -2.43 -7.94 -29.79
CA PRO A 416 -2.13 -9.38 -29.79
C PRO A 416 -0.64 -9.70 -30.00
N GLY A 417 0.06 -8.85 -30.75
CA GLY A 417 1.49 -9.00 -31.02
C GLY A 417 2.35 -8.86 -29.77
N TYR A 418 2.09 -7.80 -29.05
CA TYR A 418 2.72 -7.51 -27.77
C TYR A 418 2.38 -8.59 -26.73
N ALA A 419 1.10 -8.86 -26.55
CA ALA A 419 0.65 -9.90 -25.64
C ALA A 419 1.31 -11.26 -25.92
N GLY A 420 1.41 -11.65 -27.19
CA GLY A 420 2.08 -12.88 -27.59
C GLY A 420 3.57 -12.88 -27.26
N THR A 421 4.25 -11.73 -27.26
CA THR A 421 5.63 -11.58 -26.80
C THR A 421 5.70 -11.76 -25.28
N CYS A 422 4.84 -11.07 -24.53
CA CYS A 422 4.75 -11.22 -23.08
C CYS A 422 4.57 -12.69 -22.66
N LEU A 423 3.66 -13.43 -23.27
CA LEU A 423 3.43 -14.84 -22.89
C LEU A 423 4.65 -15.74 -23.15
N ARG A 424 5.41 -15.49 -24.23
CA ARG A 424 6.68 -16.23 -24.47
C ARG A 424 7.76 -15.88 -23.44
N GLU A 425 7.84 -14.62 -23.05
CA GLU A 425 8.76 -14.15 -22.02
C GLU A 425 8.40 -14.71 -20.64
N ALA A 426 7.11 -14.71 -20.28
CA ALA A 426 6.62 -15.32 -19.05
C ALA A 426 7.08 -16.78 -18.92
N GLU A 427 6.85 -17.60 -19.94
CA GLU A 427 7.27 -19.02 -19.93
C GLU A 427 8.79 -19.16 -19.84
N THR A 428 9.53 -18.30 -20.55
CA THR A 428 11.00 -18.37 -20.57
C THR A 428 11.59 -17.98 -19.22
N VAL A 429 11.11 -16.89 -18.62
CA VAL A 429 11.55 -16.42 -17.29
C VAL A 429 11.24 -17.48 -16.25
N TYR A 430 9.99 -17.99 -16.23
CA TYR A 430 9.57 -19.02 -15.28
C TYR A 430 10.43 -20.28 -15.36
N ALA A 431 10.71 -20.75 -16.58
CA ALA A 431 11.58 -21.92 -16.82
C ALA A 431 13.04 -21.71 -16.40
N HIS A 432 13.48 -20.44 -16.25
CA HIS A 432 14.82 -20.07 -15.80
C HIS A 432 14.95 -19.88 -14.29
N ALA A 433 13.87 -20.04 -13.53
CA ALA A 433 13.89 -19.93 -12.08
C ALA A 433 14.85 -20.93 -11.43
N GLY A 434 15.72 -20.44 -10.57
CA GLY A 434 16.64 -21.23 -9.78
C GLY A 434 15.97 -21.88 -8.56
N THR A 435 15.03 -22.80 -8.75
CA THR A 435 14.20 -23.37 -7.67
C THR A 435 14.95 -24.21 -6.62
N HIS A 436 16.25 -24.38 -6.79
CA HIS A 436 17.17 -24.94 -5.79
C HIS A 436 18.09 -23.85 -5.21
N TRP A 437 17.62 -22.61 -5.20
CA TRP A 437 18.38 -21.46 -4.73
C TRP A 437 18.91 -21.66 -3.32
N LYS A 438 20.15 -21.28 -3.10
CA LYS A 438 20.82 -21.35 -1.79
C LYS A 438 21.39 -19.98 -1.45
N GLY A 439 21.17 -19.58 -0.22
CA GLY A 439 21.63 -18.29 0.28
C GLY A 439 20.60 -17.19 0.12
N GLN A 440 21.04 -15.97 0.12
CA GLN A 440 20.24 -14.76 0.05
C GLN A 440 19.58 -14.66 -1.33
N LEU A 441 18.28 -14.34 -1.36
CA LEU A 441 17.56 -14.05 -2.59
C LEU A 441 18.10 -12.77 -3.21
N LEU A 442 17.95 -12.64 -4.51
CA LEU A 442 18.32 -11.42 -5.21
C LEU A 442 17.11 -10.46 -5.20
N THR A 443 17.29 -9.30 -4.64
CA THR A 443 16.30 -8.23 -4.59
C THR A 443 16.93 -6.92 -5.04
N ALA A 444 17.79 -6.37 -4.21
CA ALA A 444 18.50 -5.12 -4.40
C ALA A 444 20.01 -5.26 -4.12
N LEU A 445 20.75 -4.21 -4.34
CA LEU A 445 22.13 -4.08 -3.94
C LEU A 445 22.37 -2.71 -3.31
N PRO A 446 22.58 -2.65 -1.99
CA PRO A 446 22.68 -3.77 -1.04
C PRO A 446 21.33 -4.48 -0.80
N TRP A 447 21.39 -5.74 -0.38
CA TRP A 447 20.20 -6.58 -0.20
C TRP A 447 19.24 -6.07 0.88
N ASP A 448 19.76 -5.42 1.90
CA ASP A 448 18.98 -4.91 3.03
C ASP A 448 18.10 -3.69 2.70
N PHE A 449 18.10 -3.20 1.47
CA PHE A 449 17.05 -2.30 1.00
C PHE A 449 15.70 -3.03 0.91
N TYR A 450 15.71 -4.28 0.39
CA TYR A 450 14.51 -5.12 0.24
C TYR A 450 14.83 -6.57 0.67
N PRO A 451 14.83 -6.87 1.97
CA PRO A 451 15.37 -8.13 2.51
C PRO A 451 14.40 -9.31 2.42
N GLU A 452 14.03 -9.72 1.24
CA GLU A 452 13.14 -10.85 1.02
C GLU A 452 13.80 -12.21 1.37
N THR A 453 13.00 -13.11 1.98
CA THR A 453 13.46 -14.40 2.49
C THR A 453 12.63 -15.59 1.98
N SER A 454 11.56 -15.35 1.23
CA SER A 454 10.69 -16.36 0.64
C SER A 454 10.57 -16.18 -0.88
N TRP A 455 10.04 -17.18 -1.58
CA TRP A 455 9.95 -17.17 -3.04
C TRP A 455 8.91 -18.16 -3.59
N ARG A 456 8.32 -19.01 -2.71
CA ARG A 456 7.38 -20.03 -3.18
C ARG A 456 6.03 -19.45 -3.55
N ASP A 457 5.66 -18.41 -2.89
CA ASP A 457 4.51 -17.58 -3.16
C ASP A 457 4.62 -16.88 -4.51
N ASP A 458 5.79 -16.30 -4.83
CA ASP A 458 6.07 -15.73 -6.16
C ASP A 458 5.98 -16.77 -7.27
N MET A 459 6.59 -17.93 -7.06
CA MET A 459 6.52 -19.04 -8.02
C MET A 459 5.09 -19.61 -8.14
N THR A 460 4.28 -19.52 -7.09
CA THR A 460 2.85 -19.87 -7.15
C THR A 460 2.12 -18.86 -8.02
N LEU A 461 2.33 -17.56 -7.78
CA LEU A 461 1.70 -16.48 -8.53
C LEU A 461 2.03 -16.58 -10.01
N GLY A 462 3.32 -16.69 -10.36
CA GLY A 462 3.76 -16.82 -11.75
C GLY A 462 3.16 -18.01 -12.47
N ALA A 463 3.06 -19.17 -11.81
CA ALA A 463 2.43 -20.36 -12.41
C ALA A 463 0.90 -20.23 -12.51
N ALA A 464 0.25 -19.61 -11.54
CA ALA A 464 -1.19 -19.37 -11.57
C ALA A 464 -1.57 -18.44 -12.74
N GLU A 465 -0.82 -17.34 -12.91
CA GLU A 465 -1.06 -16.38 -14.00
C GLU A 465 -0.74 -16.96 -15.37
N LEU A 466 0.33 -17.76 -15.51
CA LEU A 466 0.59 -18.53 -16.74
C LEU A 466 -0.57 -19.49 -17.05
N ALA A 467 -1.11 -20.17 -16.04
CA ALA A 467 -2.27 -21.05 -16.26
C ALA A 467 -3.48 -20.25 -16.74
N ARG A 468 -3.77 -19.10 -16.14
CA ARG A 468 -4.88 -18.21 -16.53
C ARG A 468 -4.71 -17.67 -17.95
N ALA A 469 -3.52 -17.20 -18.29
CA ALA A 469 -3.21 -16.74 -19.65
C ALA A 469 -3.48 -17.83 -20.69
N LEU A 470 -3.07 -19.08 -20.43
CA LEU A 470 -3.34 -20.22 -21.31
C LEU A 470 -4.82 -20.63 -21.33
N GLN A 471 -5.57 -20.50 -20.24
CA GLN A 471 -7.02 -20.72 -20.21
C GLN A 471 -7.75 -19.71 -21.07
N GLU A 472 -7.36 -18.44 -21.00
CA GLU A 472 -7.96 -17.38 -21.81
C GLU A 472 -7.62 -17.52 -23.28
N ALA A 473 -6.40 -17.90 -23.61
CA ALA A 473 -5.99 -18.23 -24.97
C ALA A 473 -6.75 -19.44 -25.54
N GLY A 474 -6.98 -20.47 -24.72
CA GLY A 474 -7.71 -21.67 -25.11
C GLY A 474 -9.20 -21.44 -25.40
N ALA A 475 -9.78 -20.37 -24.88
CA ALA A 475 -11.14 -19.96 -25.19
C ALA A 475 -11.31 -19.43 -26.64
N SER A 476 -10.21 -19.13 -27.35
CA SER A 476 -10.20 -18.65 -28.73
C SER A 476 -9.26 -19.53 -29.58
N PRO A 477 -9.79 -20.53 -30.31
CA PRO A 477 -8.95 -21.41 -31.11
C PRO A 477 -8.08 -20.61 -32.10
N GLY A 478 -6.77 -20.84 -32.05
CA GLY A 478 -5.78 -20.14 -32.87
C GLY A 478 -5.10 -18.93 -32.25
N SER A 479 -5.50 -18.51 -31.05
CA SER A 479 -4.93 -17.32 -30.37
C SER A 479 -3.62 -17.57 -29.61
N LEU A 480 -3.20 -18.82 -29.41
CA LEU A 480 -1.93 -19.14 -28.79
C LEU A 480 -0.76 -18.74 -29.69
N PRO A 481 0.19 -17.94 -29.21
CA PRO A 481 1.41 -17.60 -29.95
C PRO A 481 2.14 -18.85 -30.43
N ALA A 482 2.81 -18.74 -31.58
CA ALA A 482 3.68 -19.81 -32.07
C ALA A 482 4.92 -19.93 -31.15
N GLY A 483 5.43 -21.16 -31.01
CA GLY A 483 6.70 -21.41 -30.30
C GLY A 483 6.61 -21.46 -28.78
N LEU A 484 5.41 -21.49 -28.19
CA LEU A 484 5.27 -21.70 -26.75
C LEU A 484 5.74 -23.11 -26.35
N PRO A 485 6.66 -23.27 -25.39
CA PRO A 485 7.10 -24.55 -24.85
C PRO A 485 5.99 -25.32 -24.14
N VAL A 486 5.13 -24.64 -23.41
CA VAL A 486 3.99 -25.22 -22.70
C VAL A 486 2.70 -24.62 -23.25
N ARG A 487 1.76 -25.49 -23.64
CA ARG A 487 0.48 -25.09 -24.24
C ARG A 487 -0.73 -25.54 -23.44
N SER A 488 -0.50 -26.06 -22.24
CA SER A 488 -1.55 -26.62 -21.38
C SER A 488 -1.59 -25.91 -20.03
N ALA A 489 -2.69 -25.21 -19.78
CA ALA A 489 -2.94 -24.61 -18.47
C ALA A 489 -2.86 -25.63 -17.32
N ALA A 490 -3.33 -26.87 -17.53
CA ALA A 490 -3.25 -27.93 -16.53
C ALA A 490 -1.82 -28.25 -16.07
N THR A 491 -0.81 -27.98 -16.89
CA THR A 491 0.60 -28.14 -16.51
C THR A 491 0.96 -27.12 -15.45
N TYR A 492 0.68 -25.85 -15.67
CA TYR A 492 0.97 -24.78 -14.72
C TYR A 492 0.09 -24.85 -13.48
N LEU A 493 -1.16 -25.29 -13.58
CA LEU A 493 -2.02 -25.54 -12.40
C LEU A 493 -1.43 -26.58 -11.44
N ARG A 494 -0.79 -27.64 -11.99
CA ARG A 494 -0.09 -28.62 -11.13
C ARG A 494 1.16 -28.03 -10.49
N VAL A 495 1.90 -27.21 -11.23
CA VAL A 495 3.11 -26.56 -10.72
C VAL A 495 2.74 -25.56 -9.62
N ALA A 496 1.76 -24.68 -9.86
CA ALA A 496 1.26 -23.72 -8.88
C ALA A 496 0.76 -24.43 -7.61
N ALA A 497 -0.04 -25.48 -7.77
CA ALA A 497 -0.54 -26.28 -6.63
C ALA A 497 0.61 -26.92 -5.82
N GLY A 498 1.71 -27.29 -6.47
CA GLY A 498 2.90 -27.81 -5.80
C GLY A 498 3.61 -26.75 -4.95
N TRP A 499 3.79 -25.54 -5.49
CA TRP A 499 4.40 -24.44 -4.77
C TRP A 499 3.50 -23.92 -3.66
N ALA A 500 2.20 -23.72 -3.91
CA ALA A 500 1.22 -23.32 -2.89
C ALA A 500 1.19 -24.33 -1.72
N SER A 501 1.18 -25.63 -2.02
CA SER A 501 1.28 -26.66 -0.97
C SER A 501 2.57 -26.55 -0.18
N ALA A 502 3.71 -26.33 -0.84
CA ALA A 502 5.00 -26.16 -0.17
C ALA A 502 5.03 -24.89 0.70
N TRP A 503 4.36 -23.82 0.27
CA TRP A 503 4.22 -22.58 1.04
C TRP A 503 3.37 -22.81 2.30
N VAL A 504 2.15 -23.30 2.15
CA VAL A 504 1.20 -23.50 3.27
C VAL A 504 1.77 -24.41 4.37
N HIS A 505 2.66 -25.34 4.01
CA HIS A 505 3.33 -26.21 4.97
C HIS A 505 4.68 -25.65 5.46
N SER A 506 5.06 -24.45 5.04
CA SER A 506 6.29 -23.80 5.49
C SER A 506 6.11 -23.11 6.85
N LYS A 507 7.23 -22.71 7.45
CA LYS A 507 7.20 -21.86 8.66
C LYS A 507 6.87 -20.40 8.36
N GLN A 508 6.95 -19.99 7.11
CA GLN A 508 6.63 -18.63 6.66
C GLN A 508 5.13 -18.44 6.41
N ALA A 509 4.41 -19.52 6.13
CA ALA A 509 2.94 -19.45 6.02
C ALA A 509 2.35 -18.74 7.25
N LEU A 510 1.49 -17.78 7.05
CA LEU A 510 0.90 -16.94 8.10
C LEU A 510 1.92 -16.08 8.88
N SER A 511 3.15 -15.88 8.40
CA SER A 511 4.11 -15.00 9.08
C SER A 511 3.83 -13.53 8.80
N ASP A 512 3.31 -13.22 7.61
CA ASP A 512 3.04 -11.87 7.14
C ASP A 512 1.63 -11.72 6.55
N THR A 513 1.34 -10.61 5.90
CA THR A 513 0.11 -10.29 5.17
C THR A 513 0.51 -9.83 3.77
N LEU A 514 -0.43 -9.68 2.85
CA LEU A 514 -0.14 -9.26 1.47
C LEU A 514 0.65 -7.94 1.43
N ASN A 515 1.87 -8.02 0.93
CA ASN A 515 2.81 -6.92 0.68
C ASN A 515 3.91 -7.36 -0.29
N LEU A 516 4.96 -6.54 -0.47
CA LEU A 516 6.11 -6.84 -1.31
C LEU A 516 6.78 -8.19 -0.97
N TYR A 517 6.84 -8.57 0.31
CA TYR A 517 7.57 -9.75 0.81
C TYR A 517 6.71 -11.00 0.95
N ASP A 518 5.39 -10.89 0.80
CA ASP A 518 4.44 -12.02 0.87
C ASP A 518 3.27 -11.80 -0.09
N VAL A 519 3.36 -12.39 -1.27
CA VAL A 519 2.29 -12.38 -2.28
C VAL A 519 1.41 -13.62 -2.21
N SER A 520 1.53 -14.45 -1.15
CA SER A 520 0.84 -15.73 -1.07
C SER A 520 -0.69 -15.62 -1.06
N ALA A 521 -1.22 -14.56 -0.45
CA ALA A 521 -2.66 -14.30 -0.44
C ALA A 521 -3.21 -14.12 -1.86
N LEU A 522 -2.59 -13.23 -2.64
CA LEU A 522 -2.93 -13.01 -4.04
C LEU A 522 -2.73 -14.28 -4.88
N ALA A 523 -1.61 -14.99 -4.68
CA ALA A 523 -1.32 -16.23 -5.39
C ALA A 523 -2.35 -17.33 -5.12
N ASP A 524 -2.80 -17.47 -3.88
CA ASP A 524 -3.85 -18.42 -3.49
C ASP A 524 -5.20 -18.05 -4.10
N TYR A 525 -5.54 -16.76 -4.11
CA TYR A 525 -6.76 -16.25 -4.73
C TYR A 525 -6.78 -16.54 -6.24
N GLU A 526 -5.71 -16.18 -6.96
CA GLU A 526 -5.59 -16.36 -8.40
C GLU A 526 -5.57 -17.84 -8.82
N LEU A 527 -4.86 -18.68 -8.04
CA LEU A 527 -4.88 -20.13 -8.25
C LEU A 527 -6.25 -20.73 -8.00
N ASP A 528 -6.97 -20.28 -6.97
CA ASP A 528 -8.34 -20.73 -6.70
C ASP A 528 -9.27 -20.44 -7.87
N LEU A 529 -9.21 -19.21 -8.42
CA LEU A 529 -9.98 -18.81 -9.60
C LEU A 529 -9.64 -19.68 -10.83
N ALA A 530 -8.35 -19.91 -11.07
CA ALA A 530 -7.90 -20.73 -12.20
C ALA A 530 -8.36 -22.18 -12.08
N LEU A 531 -8.32 -22.75 -10.88
CA LEU A 531 -8.81 -24.10 -10.60
C LEU A 531 -10.35 -24.20 -10.68
N GLY A 532 -11.07 -23.12 -10.36
CA GLY A 532 -12.51 -23.01 -10.56
C GLY A 532 -12.91 -23.10 -12.03
N ARG A 533 -12.11 -22.51 -12.93
CA ARG A 533 -12.32 -22.57 -14.38
C ARG A 533 -11.95 -23.94 -15.00
N GLN A 534 -10.89 -24.55 -14.52
CA GLN A 534 -10.39 -25.82 -15.03
C GLN A 534 -9.97 -26.75 -13.89
N PRO A 535 -10.87 -27.57 -13.36
CA PRO A 535 -10.53 -28.57 -12.38
C PRO A 535 -9.47 -29.56 -12.89
N VAL A 536 -8.43 -29.78 -12.08
CA VAL A 536 -7.36 -30.74 -12.38
C VAL A 536 -7.32 -31.78 -11.24
N PRO A 537 -7.39 -33.07 -11.55
CA PRO A 537 -7.36 -34.10 -10.49
C PRO A 537 -5.94 -34.30 -9.95
N GLY A 538 -5.85 -34.74 -8.67
CA GLY A 538 -4.60 -35.17 -8.04
C GLY A 538 -3.61 -34.04 -7.75
N LEU A 539 -4.12 -32.84 -7.47
CA LEU A 539 -3.31 -31.68 -7.08
C LEU A 539 -2.77 -31.84 -5.65
N ALA A 540 -1.63 -31.20 -5.40
CA ALA A 540 -0.96 -31.18 -4.09
C ALA A 540 -1.73 -30.32 -3.05
N ILE A 541 -2.62 -29.41 -3.48
CA ILE A 541 -3.45 -28.57 -2.64
C ILE A 541 -4.85 -28.49 -3.25
N THR A 542 -5.85 -28.27 -2.41
CA THR A 542 -7.25 -28.08 -2.81
C THR A 542 -7.65 -26.61 -2.73
N ARG A 543 -8.69 -26.21 -3.46
CA ARG A 543 -9.29 -24.86 -3.37
C ARG A 543 -9.65 -24.49 -1.93
N ALA A 544 -10.21 -25.43 -1.17
CA ALA A 544 -10.54 -25.21 0.24
C ALA A 544 -9.32 -24.92 1.12
N GLN A 545 -8.15 -25.51 0.80
CA GLN A 545 -6.90 -25.22 1.51
C GLN A 545 -6.32 -23.86 1.13
N LEU A 546 -6.42 -23.44 -0.14
CA LEU A 546 -6.02 -22.10 -0.59
C LEU A 546 -6.87 -21.03 0.12
N ALA A 547 -8.19 -21.13 0.04
CA ALA A 547 -9.09 -20.24 0.76
C ALA A 547 -8.88 -20.30 2.30
N GLY A 548 -8.49 -21.46 2.83
CA GLY A 548 -8.15 -21.63 4.24
C GLY A 548 -6.86 -20.91 4.65
N ASN A 549 -5.85 -20.86 3.79
CA ASN A 549 -4.63 -20.10 4.03
C ASN A 549 -4.89 -18.59 4.01
N LEU A 550 -5.55 -18.08 2.97
CA LEU A 550 -5.98 -16.67 2.90
C LEU A 550 -6.81 -16.28 4.14
N ARG A 551 -7.76 -17.11 4.53
CA ARG A 551 -8.54 -16.91 5.74
C ARG A 551 -7.66 -16.85 6.99
N GLY A 552 -6.67 -17.74 7.11
CA GLY A 552 -5.76 -17.79 8.27
C GLY A 552 -4.96 -16.50 8.44
N GLN A 553 -4.51 -15.89 7.34
CA GLN A 553 -3.83 -14.60 7.35
C GLN A 553 -4.78 -13.47 7.81
N ILE A 554 -6.01 -13.41 7.30
CA ILE A 554 -7.03 -12.43 7.72
C ILE A 554 -7.35 -12.60 9.22
N GLU A 555 -7.55 -13.83 9.70
CA GLU A 555 -7.84 -14.09 11.10
C GLU A 555 -6.68 -13.72 12.03
N LYS A 556 -5.43 -13.81 11.55
CA LYS A 556 -4.25 -13.28 12.26
C LYS A 556 -4.32 -11.75 12.38
N GLY A 557 -4.66 -11.05 11.29
CA GLY A 557 -4.90 -9.61 11.31
C GLY A 557 -6.02 -9.23 12.30
N ILE A 558 -7.13 -9.94 12.29
CA ILE A 558 -8.24 -9.74 13.26
C ILE A 558 -7.78 -9.97 14.71
N ALA A 559 -6.95 -10.96 14.95
CA ALA A 559 -6.41 -11.23 16.29
C ALA A 559 -5.45 -10.11 16.76
N THR A 560 -4.74 -9.46 15.84
CA THR A 560 -3.93 -8.26 16.12
C THR A 560 -4.84 -7.07 16.41
N ALA A 561 -5.82 -6.81 15.54
CA ALA A 561 -6.82 -5.76 15.67
C ALA A 561 -7.60 -5.81 17.00
N ALA A 562 -7.85 -6.99 17.52
CA ALA A 562 -8.53 -7.17 18.81
C ALA A 562 -7.74 -6.63 20.03
N ARG A 563 -6.45 -6.35 19.86
CA ARG A 563 -5.56 -5.79 20.91
C ARG A 563 -5.25 -4.31 20.69
N ASP A 564 -5.61 -3.78 19.53
CA ASP A 564 -5.39 -2.39 19.15
C ASP A 564 -6.66 -1.56 19.38
N PRO A 565 -6.60 -0.40 20.06
CA PRO A 565 -7.76 0.44 20.28
C PRO A 565 -8.37 1.03 19.00
N PHE A 566 -7.58 1.13 17.93
CA PHE A 566 -8.04 1.54 16.60
C PHE A 566 -8.53 0.36 15.76
N GLY A 567 -8.23 -0.88 16.17
CA GLY A 567 -8.62 -2.09 15.46
C GLY A 567 -7.78 -2.37 14.23
N PHE A 568 -6.56 -1.84 14.17
CA PHE A 568 -5.65 -2.08 13.07
C PHE A 568 -5.12 -3.53 13.06
N GLY A 569 -5.09 -4.13 11.90
CA GLY A 569 -4.73 -5.55 11.75
C GLY A 569 -3.24 -5.84 11.71
N PHE A 570 -2.40 -4.82 11.77
CA PHE A 570 -0.94 -4.90 11.77
C PHE A 570 -0.35 -4.11 12.94
N ALA A 571 0.93 -4.26 13.22
CA ALA A 571 1.57 -3.52 14.31
C ALA A 571 2.04 -2.14 13.83
N TRP A 572 1.69 -1.08 14.56
CA TRP A 572 2.03 0.31 14.21
C TRP A 572 3.53 0.63 14.30
N ASP A 573 4.33 -0.19 14.98
CA ASP A 573 5.78 0.00 15.20
C ASP A 573 6.65 -0.83 14.25
N GLN A 574 6.10 -1.25 13.11
CA GLN A 574 6.81 -2.02 12.08
C GLN A 574 6.93 -1.20 10.79
N TRP A 575 7.77 -1.69 9.87
CA TRP A 575 7.91 -1.15 8.52
C TRP A 575 6.65 -1.41 7.69
N ASP A 576 6.48 -0.64 6.63
CA ASP A 576 5.45 -0.83 5.59
C ASP A 576 4.01 -0.78 6.15
N THR A 577 3.80 -0.09 7.28
CA THR A 577 2.53 -0.09 8.03
C THR A 577 1.34 0.26 7.13
N THR A 578 1.50 1.23 6.23
CA THR A 578 0.40 1.68 5.36
C THR A 578 0.02 0.62 4.34
N THR A 579 1.00 -0.01 3.66
CA THR A 579 0.71 -1.05 2.66
C THR A 579 0.12 -2.31 3.29
N HIS A 580 0.51 -2.65 4.53
CA HIS A 580 -0.14 -3.75 5.26
C HIS A 580 -1.63 -3.50 5.52
N GLY A 581 -2.03 -2.25 5.79
CA GLY A 581 -3.45 -1.89 5.91
C GLY A 581 -4.20 -2.06 4.60
N ALA A 582 -3.61 -1.64 3.47
CA ALA A 582 -4.17 -1.86 2.14
C ALA A 582 -4.23 -3.35 1.77
N GLY A 583 -3.17 -4.11 2.06
CA GLY A 583 -3.10 -5.56 1.82
C GLY A 583 -4.16 -6.35 2.59
N LEU A 584 -4.34 -6.06 3.86
CA LEU A 584 -5.40 -6.64 4.68
C LEU A 584 -6.80 -6.33 4.12
N THR A 585 -7.00 -5.12 3.59
CA THR A 585 -8.25 -4.73 2.91
C THR A 585 -8.49 -5.59 1.68
N VAL A 586 -7.49 -5.71 0.79
CA VAL A 586 -7.56 -6.52 -0.43
C VAL A 586 -7.83 -7.99 -0.10
N MET A 587 -7.07 -8.57 0.83
CA MET A 587 -7.25 -9.97 1.27
C MET A 587 -8.66 -10.26 1.77
N ALA A 588 -9.25 -9.34 2.54
CA ALA A 588 -10.61 -9.48 3.05
C ALA A 588 -11.65 -9.47 1.91
N ASP A 589 -11.49 -8.58 0.93
CA ASP A 589 -12.37 -8.48 -0.24
C ASP A 589 -12.21 -9.69 -1.17
N GLU A 590 -10.98 -10.19 -1.39
CA GLU A 590 -10.71 -11.40 -2.16
C GLU A 590 -11.36 -12.63 -1.51
N TYR A 591 -11.24 -12.78 -0.19
CA TYR A 591 -11.91 -13.85 0.51
C TYR A 591 -13.43 -13.77 0.40
N ASP A 592 -14.00 -12.59 0.55
CA ASP A 592 -15.45 -12.36 0.42
C ASP A 592 -15.93 -12.69 -1.00
N ALA A 593 -15.12 -12.40 -2.03
CA ALA A 593 -15.38 -12.79 -3.41
C ALA A 593 -15.38 -14.33 -3.59
N LEU A 594 -14.38 -15.03 -3.03
CA LEU A 594 -14.35 -16.50 -3.04
C LEU A 594 -15.52 -17.12 -2.28
N ALA A 595 -15.91 -16.52 -1.15
CA ALA A 595 -17.03 -16.98 -0.32
C ALA A 595 -18.40 -16.64 -0.95
N GLY A 596 -18.47 -15.75 -1.93
CA GLY A 596 -19.72 -15.27 -2.55
C GLY A 596 -20.63 -14.50 -1.58
N ARG A 597 -20.09 -13.98 -0.49
CA ARG A 597 -20.82 -13.24 0.56
C ARG A 597 -19.87 -12.39 1.40
N PRO A 598 -20.35 -11.28 2.00
CA PRO A 598 -19.53 -10.40 2.83
C PRO A 598 -19.25 -11.03 4.20
N VAL A 599 -18.13 -11.73 4.35
CA VAL A 599 -17.65 -12.33 5.61
C VAL A 599 -16.81 -11.33 6.38
N TYR A 600 -15.89 -10.65 5.67
CA TYR A 600 -14.89 -9.75 6.23
C TYR A 600 -15.02 -8.28 5.75
N ALA A 601 -16.06 -7.95 5.00
CA ALA A 601 -16.26 -6.59 4.44
C ALA A 601 -16.18 -5.45 5.49
N ALA A 602 -16.60 -5.72 6.75
CA ALA A 602 -16.48 -4.74 7.83
C ALA A 602 -15.02 -4.54 8.29
N TRP A 603 -14.19 -5.56 8.16
CA TRP A 603 -12.76 -5.48 8.44
C TRP A 603 -12.01 -4.81 7.30
N ALA A 604 -12.34 -5.15 6.04
CA ALA A 604 -11.79 -4.46 4.87
C ALA A 604 -12.00 -2.93 4.98
N GLN A 605 -13.24 -2.49 5.25
CA GLN A 605 -13.52 -1.07 5.45
C GLN A 605 -12.75 -0.51 6.64
N ARG A 606 -12.65 -1.23 7.77
CA ARG A 606 -11.97 -0.77 8.97
C ARG A 606 -10.48 -0.50 8.73
N TRP A 607 -9.78 -1.44 8.11
CA TRP A 607 -8.35 -1.32 7.85
C TRP A 607 -8.04 -0.23 6.82
N LEU A 608 -8.95 -0.02 5.86
CA LEU A 608 -8.86 1.12 4.94
C LEU A 608 -9.12 2.44 5.67
N ASP A 609 -10.11 2.52 6.57
CA ASP A 609 -10.39 3.71 7.38
C ASP A 609 -9.15 4.08 8.22
N ASP A 610 -8.43 3.09 8.77
CA ASP A 610 -7.25 3.30 9.60
C ASP A 610 -6.13 4.03 8.82
N ILE A 611 -5.84 3.62 7.59
CA ILE A 611 -4.81 4.27 6.76
C ILE A 611 -5.29 5.61 6.17
N LEU A 612 -6.60 5.87 6.12
CA LEU A 612 -7.18 7.12 5.65
C LEU A 612 -7.49 8.12 6.77
N GLY A 613 -6.99 7.88 7.99
CA GLY A 613 -7.01 8.86 9.07
C GLY A 613 -7.73 8.45 10.35
N SER A 614 -8.35 7.26 10.40
CA SER A 614 -8.96 6.71 11.63
C SER A 614 -7.89 6.07 12.52
N ASN A 615 -6.74 6.71 12.66
CA ASN A 615 -5.58 6.28 13.42
C ASN A 615 -5.21 7.29 14.51
N ALA A 616 -4.32 6.93 15.41
CA ALA A 616 -3.99 7.74 16.57
C ALA A 616 -3.53 9.15 16.23
N TRP A 617 -2.77 9.32 15.15
CA TRP A 617 -2.25 10.62 14.71
C TRP A 617 -3.29 11.44 13.97
N GLY A 618 -4.35 10.82 13.44
CA GLY A 618 -5.40 11.47 12.66
C GLY A 618 -4.86 12.00 11.32
N VAL A 619 -3.98 11.26 10.71
CA VAL A 619 -3.36 11.56 9.42
C VAL A 619 -3.76 10.51 8.40
N SER A 620 -4.20 10.92 7.22
CA SER A 620 -4.25 10.02 6.07
C SER A 620 -2.82 9.72 5.64
N LEU A 621 -2.47 8.46 5.56
CA LEU A 621 -1.13 8.02 5.16
C LEU A 621 -0.95 7.99 3.64
N ILE A 622 -1.94 8.52 2.91
CA ILE A 622 -1.91 8.70 1.45
C ILE A 622 -2.03 10.20 1.16
N VAL A 623 -1.02 10.75 0.51
CA VAL A 623 -0.91 12.19 0.23
C VAL A 623 -2.04 12.66 -0.69
N GLY A 624 -2.69 13.75 -0.33
CA GLY A 624 -3.81 14.32 -1.10
C GLY A 624 -5.16 13.64 -0.88
N ASP A 625 -5.21 12.52 -0.15
CA ASP A 625 -6.44 11.80 0.19
C ASP A 625 -6.86 12.16 1.63
N GLY A 626 -7.93 12.90 1.78
CA GLY A 626 -8.33 13.51 3.04
C GLY A 626 -7.95 14.99 3.13
N THR A 627 -7.88 15.51 4.36
CA THR A 627 -7.57 16.91 4.65
C THR A 627 -6.30 17.09 5.48
N VAL A 628 -5.82 16.03 6.12
CA VAL A 628 -4.59 15.98 6.90
C VAL A 628 -3.78 14.79 6.40
N TYR A 629 -2.69 15.05 5.75
CA TYR A 629 -1.77 14.07 5.15
C TYR A 629 -0.32 14.59 5.28
N PRO A 630 0.71 13.77 5.03
CA PRO A 630 2.09 14.21 5.06
C PRO A 630 2.36 15.31 4.03
N ASP A 631 2.94 16.41 4.48
CA ASP A 631 3.27 17.55 3.62
C ASP A 631 4.76 17.60 3.29
N CYS A 632 5.59 16.95 4.09
CA CYS A 632 7.04 17.06 4.05
C CYS A 632 7.68 15.68 3.87
N MET A 633 7.34 15.02 2.74
CA MET A 633 7.81 13.67 2.42
C MET A 633 9.31 13.63 2.17
N GLN A 634 9.90 12.50 2.49
CA GLN A 634 11.26 12.13 2.09
C GLN A 634 11.23 11.63 0.64
N HIS A 635 11.26 12.58 -0.32
CA HIS A 635 11.17 12.29 -1.75
C HIS A 635 11.78 13.42 -2.56
N GLN A 636 12.73 13.11 -3.44
CA GLN A 636 13.51 14.12 -4.15
C GLN A 636 12.64 15.06 -5.00
N VAL A 637 11.77 14.53 -5.86
CA VAL A 637 10.90 15.34 -6.72
C VAL A 637 9.92 16.17 -5.89
N ALA A 638 9.23 15.55 -4.95
CA ALA A 638 8.26 16.25 -4.10
C ALA A 638 8.92 17.35 -3.26
N ASN A 639 10.13 17.11 -2.75
CA ASN A 639 10.88 18.10 -2.00
C ASN A 639 11.38 19.23 -2.88
N LEU A 640 12.04 18.93 -3.99
CA LEU A 640 12.74 19.95 -4.79
C LEU A 640 11.80 20.77 -5.70
N ALA A 641 10.76 20.16 -6.24
CA ALA A 641 9.79 20.78 -7.15
C ALA A 641 8.46 21.12 -6.51
N GLY A 642 8.05 20.36 -5.47
CA GLY A 642 6.79 20.54 -4.80
C GLY A 642 6.77 21.62 -3.73
N SER A 643 5.60 21.78 -3.12
CA SER A 643 5.44 22.52 -1.88
C SER A 643 5.77 21.64 -0.68
N LEU A 644 6.17 22.26 0.43
CA LEU A 644 6.45 21.58 1.69
C LEU A 644 5.47 22.02 2.79
N ASP A 645 4.30 22.50 2.39
CA ASP A 645 3.28 23.08 3.26
C ASP A 645 1.86 22.55 2.96
N GLY A 646 1.75 21.46 2.15
CA GLY A 646 0.50 20.84 1.78
C GLY A 646 -0.34 21.58 0.76
N GLN A 647 0.17 22.71 0.22
CA GLN A 647 -0.48 23.38 -0.91
C GLN A 647 0.05 22.81 -2.24
N PRO A 648 -0.77 22.76 -3.28
CA PRO A 648 -0.28 22.32 -4.60
C PRO A 648 0.93 23.14 -5.08
N PRO A 649 1.90 22.53 -5.75
CA PRO A 649 1.90 21.13 -6.18
C PRO A 649 2.34 20.16 -5.07
N VAL A 650 1.58 19.10 -4.90
CA VAL A 650 1.91 17.97 -4.01
C VAL A 650 1.89 16.66 -4.79
N LEU A 651 2.65 15.67 -4.36
CA LEU A 651 2.69 14.34 -4.97
C LEU A 651 1.47 13.51 -4.46
N ALA A 652 0.29 13.86 -5.00
CA ALA A 652 -0.95 13.22 -4.59
C ALA A 652 -0.97 11.72 -4.96
N GLY A 653 -1.52 10.90 -4.09
CA GLY A 653 -1.58 9.45 -4.25
C GLY A 653 -0.36 8.69 -3.70
N ALA A 654 0.71 9.41 -3.37
CA ALA A 654 1.87 8.82 -2.72
C ALA A 654 1.48 8.18 -1.38
N THR A 655 1.69 6.89 -1.25
CA THR A 655 1.48 6.14 -0.01
C THR A 655 2.80 6.09 0.74
N VAL A 656 2.83 6.69 1.93
CA VAL A 656 4.05 6.74 2.75
C VAL A 656 4.19 5.48 3.62
N GLU A 657 5.40 5.20 4.12
CA GLU A 657 5.71 4.13 5.07
C GLU A 657 4.66 4.02 6.19
N GLY A 658 4.32 5.16 6.80
CA GLY A 658 3.42 5.22 7.94
C GLY A 658 4.18 5.23 9.27
N PRO A 659 3.46 5.03 10.40
CA PRO A 659 4.09 4.95 11.71
C PRO A 659 5.10 3.80 11.80
N ASN A 660 6.17 4.01 12.58
CA ASN A 660 7.25 3.04 12.76
C ASN A 660 7.77 3.08 14.21
N SER A 661 8.63 2.16 14.60
CA SER A 661 9.28 2.15 15.92
C SER A 661 10.24 3.33 16.14
N PHE A 662 10.62 4.03 15.08
CA PHE A 662 11.50 5.21 15.14
C PHE A 662 11.22 6.17 13.98
N ALA A 663 11.51 7.45 14.19
CA ALA A 663 11.60 8.46 13.15
C ALA A 663 13.07 8.69 12.81
N ALA A 664 13.44 8.48 11.56
CA ALA A 664 14.79 8.75 11.09
C ALA A 664 15.11 10.25 11.12
N THR A 665 16.40 10.60 11.17
CA THR A 665 16.88 11.98 11.29
C THR A 665 18.02 12.30 10.30
N GLY A 666 18.07 11.59 9.18
CA GLY A 666 19.12 11.75 8.17
C GLY A 666 18.94 13.01 7.34
N THR A 667 20.01 13.76 7.09
CA THR A 667 20.00 14.89 6.16
C THR A 667 20.83 14.56 4.94
N VAL A 668 20.26 14.71 3.75
CA VAL A 668 20.93 14.53 2.47
C VAL A 668 21.33 15.90 1.89
N ALA A 669 22.44 15.96 1.15
CA ALA A 669 22.85 17.21 0.52
C ALA A 669 21.76 17.74 -0.44
N ASN A 670 21.50 19.03 -0.44
CA ASN A 670 20.43 19.75 -1.16
C ASN A 670 18.99 19.44 -0.70
N MET A 671 18.79 18.58 0.29
CA MET A 671 17.46 18.38 0.89
C MET A 671 16.94 19.71 1.44
N ARG A 672 15.75 20.14 1.00
CA ARG A 672 15.09 21.34 1.52
C ARG A 672 14.42 21.00 2.84
N PRO A 673 14.62 21.79 3.89
CA PRO A 673 13.90 21.57 5.16
C PRO A 673 12.40 21.80 4.96
N CYS A 674 11.61 21.15 5.80
CA CYS A 674 10.16 21.40 5.85
C CYS A 674 9.87 22.89 6.07
N ALA A 675 8.72 23.36 5.60
CA ALA A 675 8.32 24.75 5.76
C ALA A 675 8.38 25.20 7.22
N ALA A 676 8.94 26.40 7.45
CA ALA A 676 9.36 26.91 8.76
C ALA A 676 8.21 27.22 9.75
N SER A 677 7.01 26.78 9.49
CA SER A 677 5.83 27.03 10.33
C SER A 677 5.80 26.27 11.67
N GLY A 678 6.89 25.64 12.03
CA GLY A 678 7.09 24.87 13.25
C GLY A 678 7.19 23.38 12.98
N PRO A 679 7.92 22.63 13.80
CA PRO A 679 8.11 21.21 13.58
C PRO A 679 6.77 20.48 13.74
N ARG A 680 6.23 19.94 12.67
CA ARG A 680 5.04 19.07 12.66
C ARG A 680 5.28 17.80 13.45
N ASP A 681 6.51 17.31 13.47
CA ASP A 681 6.98 16.22 14.31
C ASP A 681 6.51 16.37 15.76
N VAL A 682 6.63 17.59 16.32
CA VAL A 682 6.19 17.86 17.69
C VAL A 682 4.67 17.75 17.84
N ALA A 683 3.91 18.07 16.79
CA ALA A 683 2.46 17.95 16.81
C ALA A 683 2.03 16.49 16.83
N TYR A 684 2.63 15.65 15.97
CA TYR A 684 2.32 14.22 15.91
C TYR A 684 2.88 13.44 17.09
N ALA A 685 4.07 13.78 17.61
CA ALA A 685 4.66 13.16 18.78
C ALA A 685 3.75 13.20 20.04
N ALA A 686 2.77 14.11 20.06
CA ALA A 686 1.76 14.12 21.13
C ALA A 686 0.85 12.89 21.10
N PHE A 687 0.76 12.20 19.97
CA PHE A 687 -0.11 11.05 19.72
C PHE A 687 0.66 9.73 19.60
N ASP A 688 1.97 9.74 19.77
CA ASP A 688 2.79 8.52 19.78
C ASP A 688 2.33 7.56 20.87
N GLY A 689 2.34 6.27 20.56
CA GLY A 689 1.90 5.22 21.47
C GLY A 689 2.10 3.82 20.88
N GLN A 690 1.87 2.78 21.66
CA GLN A 690 2.06 1.39 21.25
C GLN A 690 3.45 1.13 20.62
N HIS A 691 4.48 1.81 21.14
CA HIS A 691 5.87 1.80 20.65
C HIS A 691 6.07 2.44 19.26
N ALA A 692 5.03 3.01 18.67
CA ALA A 692 5.08 3.65 17.37
C ALA A 692 5.17 5.16 17.48
N VAL A 693 5.89 5.76 16.52
CA VAL A 693 6.03 7.20 16.31
C VAL A 693 5.69 7.54 14.86
N PHE A 694 5.25 8.77 14.64
CA PHE A 694 5.03 9.31 13.31
C PHE A 694 5.60 10.73 13.24
N ALA A 695 6.48 10.98 12.28
CA ALA A 695 7.07 12.29 12.04
C ALA A 695 6.86 12.70 10.57
N ASP A 696 6.12 13.80 10.35
CA ASP A 696 6.00 14.43 9.02
C ASP A 696 7.21 15.37 8.81
N ASN A 697 8.33 14.76 8.49
CA ASN A 697 9.63 15.43 8.35
C ASN A 697 10.44 14.78 7.25
N VAL A 698 10.93 15.57 6.32
CA VAL A 698 11.73 15.14 5.17
C VAL A 698 12.92 14.25 5.54
N GLN A 699 13.43 14.34 6.76
CA GLN A 699 14.52 13.50 7.26
C GLN A 699 14.07 12.09 7.67
N SER A 700 12.76 11.86 7.81
CA SER A 700 12.21 10.63 8.35
C SER A 700 11.73 9.69 7.24
N TYR A 701 12.69 9.07 6.52
CA TYR A 701 12.36 8.03 5.55
C TYR A 701 11.49 6.92 6.18
N SER A 702 11.76 6.57 7.42
CA SER A 702 11.04 5.51 8.13
C SER A 702 9.55 5.79 8.41
N THR A 703 9.05 7.00 8.13
CA THR A 703 7.63 7.35 8.37
C THR A 703 6.97 8.07 7.19
N VAL A 704 7.73 8.82 6.37
CA VAL A 704 7.13 9.65 5.31
C VAL A 704 7.82 9.51 3.95
N GLU A 705 8.60 8.48 3.74
CA GLU A 705 9.04 8.08 2.42
C GLU A 705 7.92 7.32 1.71
N PRO A 706 7.49 7.74 0.52
CA PRO A 706 6.60 6.95 -0.32
C PRO A 706 7.42 6.06 -1.25
N ALA A 707 6.82 4.95 -1.69
CA ALA A 707 7.43 4.06 -2.67
C ALA A 707 6.37 3.48 -3.61
N ILE A 708 6.82 2.96 -4.77
CA ILE A 708 5.93 2.37 -5.76
C ILE A 708 5.25 1.11 -5.24
N ASP A 709 5.97 0.28 -4.51
CA ASP A 709 5.44 -0.93 -3.87
C ASP A 709 4.50 -0.62 -2.71
N LEU A 710 4.81 0.39 -1.88
CA LEU A 710 3.91 0.85 -0.83
C LEU A 710 2.56 1.34 -1.40
N THR A 711 2.60 1.98 -2.57
CA THR A 711 1.41 2.51 -3.24
C THR A 711 0.62 1.44 -4.00
N ALA A 712 1.23 0.31 -4.39
CA ALA A 712 0.65 -0.66 -5.31
C ALA A 712 -0.73 -1.20 -4.89
N LEU A 713 -0.91 -1.51 -3.61
CA LEU A 713 -2.15 -2.08 -3.10
C LEU A 713 -3.28 -1.06 -2.91
N THR A 714 -2.99 0.23 -2.79
CA THR A 714 -4.02 1.23 -2.53
C THR A 714 -5.01 1.42 -3.68
N PRO A 715 -4.60 1.52 -4.98
CA PRO A 715 -5.56 1.56 -6.09
C PRO A 715 -6.38 0.27 -6.21
N LEU A 716 -5.79 -0.88 -5.92
CA LEU A 716 -6.50 -2.16 -5.90
C LEU A 716 -7.55 -2.21 -4.79
N ALA A 717 -7.21 -1.78 -3.57
CA ALA A 717 -8.14 -1.66 -2.46
C ALA A 717 -9.30 -0.71 -2.79
N PHE A 718 -9.02 0.46 -3.39
CA PHE A 718 -10.07 1.38 -3.83
C PHE A 718 -10.96 0.78 -4.92
N ALA A 719 -10.41 0.04 -5.87
CA ALA A 719 -11.19 -0.63 -6.91
C ALA A 719 -12.09 -1.73 -6.32
N TRP A 720 -11.60 -2.52 -5.38
CA TRP A 720 -12.39 -3.50 -4.64
C TRP A 720 -13.55 -2.82 -3.90
N GLN A 721 -13.28 -1.79 -3.11
CA GLN A 721 -14.31 -1.09 -2.33
C GLN A 721 -15.36 -0.39 -3.21
N GLN A 722 -15.00 0.08 -4.39
CA GLN A 722 -15.98 0.59 -5.38
C GLN A 722 -16.94 -0.50 -5.86
N ASN A 723 -16.56 -1.76 -5.80
CA ASN A 723 -17.33 -2.92 -6.25
C ASN A 723 -17.92 -3.76 -5.11
N ALA A 724 -17.59 -3.49 -3.86
CA ALA A 724 -18.04 -4.27 -2.69
C ALA A 724 -19.57 -4.39 -2.55
N ALA A 725 -20.34 -3.50 -3.16
CA ALA A 725 -21.80 -3.61 -3.25
C ALA A 725 -22.27 -4.67 -4.28
N ARG A 726 -21.38 -5.21 -5.09
CA ARG A 726 -21.66 -6.28 -6.06
C ARG A 726 -21.24 -7.59 -5.43
N THR A 727 -22.19 -8.38 -4.97
CA THR A 727 -21.98 -9.69 -4.34
C THR A 727 -21.41 -10.76 -5.27
N THR A 728 -21.07 -10.43 -6.53
CA THR A 728 -20.51 -11.34 -7.52
C THR A 728 -19.20 -10.78 -8.04
N HIS A 729 -18.18 -11.65 -8.07
CA HIS A 729 -16.86 -11.33 -8.62
C HIS A 729 -16.95 -10.79 -10.05
N PRO A 730 -16.24 -9.71 -10.43
CA PRO A 730 -16.28 -9.14 -11.78
C PRO A 730 -15.96 -10.15 -12.89
N LEU A 731 -15.13 -11.16 -12.61
CA LEU A 731 -14.79 -12.24 -13.53
C LEU A 731 -15.91 -13.29 -13.68
N ASP A 732 -16.83 -13.42 -12.71
CA ASP A 732 -17.96 -14.34 -12.80
C ASP A 732 -19.03 -13.89 -13.82
N GLN A 733 -19.02 -12.62 -14.20
CA GLN A 733 -19.87 -12.14 -15.29
C GLN A 733 -19.46 -12.73 -16.66
N ARG A 734 -18.25 -13.34 -16.75
CA ARG A 734 -17.77 -14.05 -17.96
C ARG A 734 -17.86 -15.57 -17.88
N ALA A 735 -18.04 -16.13 -16.69
CA ALA A 735 -18.19 -17.57 -16.47
C ALA A 735 -19.63 -17.90 -16.09
N ALA A 736 -20.43 -18.29 -17.06
CA ALA A 736 -21.82 -18.71 -16.87
C ALA A 736 -21.92 -20.13 -16.28
N HIS A 737 -21.21 -20.44 -15.21
CA HIS A 737 -21.49 -21.57 -14.33
C HIS A 737 -20.89 -21.33 -12.95
N PRO A 738 -21.71 -21.09 -11.92
CA PRO A 738 -21.21 -21.12 -10.54
C PRO A 738 -20.93 -22.58 -10.17
N GLY A 739 -19.68 -22.98 -10.22
CA GLY A 739 -19.25 -24.17 -9.50
C GLY A 739 -19.57 -23.93 -8.03
N GLN A 740 -20.33 -24.82 -7.39
CA GLN A 740 -20.55 -24.76 -5.94
C GLN A 740 -19.19 -24.73 -5.27
N LEU A 741 -18.88 -23.61 -4.59
CA LEU A 741 -17.76 -23.57 -3.67
C LEU A 741 -17.94 -24.68 -2.65
N PRO A 742 -16.88 -25.41 -2.25
CA PRO A 742 -16.97 -26.35 -1.15
C PRO A 742 -17.52 -25.59 0.08
N ASP A 743 -18.33 -26.25 0.87
CA ASP A 743 -18.96 -25.70 2.07
C ASP A 743 -17.89 -25.09 2.99
N LEU A 744 -17.76 -23.75 2.98
CA LEU A 744 -16.82 -22.98 3.77
C LEU A 744 -17.38 -22.69 5.17
N THR A 745 -18.40 -23.44 5.62
CA THR A 745 -18.82 -23.38 7.01
C THR A 745 -17.67 -23.81 7.91
N PRO A 746 -17.35 -23.04 8.96
CA PRO A 746 -16.31 -23.43 9.89
C PRO A 746 -16.63 -24.82 10.46
N PRO A 747 -15.63 -25.71 10.60
CA PRO A 747 -15.85 -26.99 11.29
C PRO A 747 -16.37 -26.67 12.69
N ARG A 748 -17.49 -27.25 13.08
CA ARG A 748 -17.94 -27.18 14.47
C ARG A 748 -16.81 -27.70 15.35
N PRO A 749 -16.43 -27.00 16.43
CA PRO A 749 -15.45 -27.53 17.35
C PRO A 749 -15.94 -28.90 17.81
N GLY A 750 -15.17 -29.94 17.50
CA GLY A 750 -15.47 -31.30 17.92
C GLY A 750 -15.51 -31.32 19.43
N VAL A 751 -16.62 -31.79 19.95
CA VAL A 751 -16.72 -32.32 21.33
C VAL A 751 -15.90 -33.60 21.33
N PRO A 752 -15.05 -33.87 22.37
CA PRO A 752 -14.07 -34.93 22.40
C PRO A 752 -14.66 -36.34 22.22
#